data_6f0ef558ddad0e35293d31b31dfdddff
#
_entry.id   6f0ef558ddad0e35293d31b31dfdddff
#
_cell.length_a   1.000
_cell.length_b   1.000
_cell.length_c   1.000
_cell.angle_alpha   90.00
_cell.angle_beta   90.00
_cell.angle_gamma   90.00
#
_symmetry.space_group_name_H-M   'P 1'
#
loop_
_entity.id
_entity.type
_entity.pdbx_description
1 polymer ?
#
loop_
_entity_poly.entity_id
_entity_poly.type
_entity_poly.pdbx_seq_one_letter_code
_entity_poly.pdbx_strand_id
1 'polypeptide(L)'
;MPYTLLYTRAFIKDLEDDIRPVPGLVDSLKKQLDHLADSPTKHQGSLQTWKLEPSKVQKSRIDNAYRMLWSFHGKNEILLLRAGAHDYINETASWHDMTAIGPLDKRDWGLGNDAPAALPPQQRPAYDAQQWTKAPAGPFARVPEGVLRLLGVPAAMLPQVKAAADVNVLFEIGLPAHAGEVLEELYTSPNLSVEDLLLNPRVLFRETTDRLASYAKGEIKQLLLHLTPDQERLVFIRTNGPTLLKGVAGSGKTTVGLRKAMSEREDPLGLFAVPRRVLFTTYNKTLARSVRDMFIAQYGEEQAQQVDVIVLRDWMSDYLGRPDMLYGKDQQSTLKTAIDTVRQRNPDSFIFRLANAQHFVQSEIDDVFLGRGIRTWEEYRSASRAGRGVPLQEPARLVMWQIFSAYVERAKGLGKVDYNDLARRCLERMQAENFAGEYDVVVVDEAQDLRPRELEVTHRLCTNFASGNASLILLADAAQSIYYRGVSWKDAGVKITGRTYMLKKNFRNTRQVLSAAWGMMQAGGRMAASLGDELIVPDSIQKSGPQPEILLRDGVTGQVDELCERVMALYERHNVTPRDIAVLAPQERMLETIRTQFDRLGIPCVSYKSDDFGIFENGVKLITMHSAKGLEFPVVFLAHVDEGTIPWHQGAPSQEKIIELSREENLQSWRRLFYVSMTRAAYRLYILADRTKPSQFLSDFEEKTIVQR
;
A
#
# COMPACT_ATOMS: atom_id res chain seq x y z
N MET A 1 -2.44 -41.12 7.33
CA MET A 1 -1.79 -39.88 6.88
C MET A 1 -2.88 -38.83 6.84
N PRO A 2 -2.62 -37.61 7.26
CA PRO A 2 -3.61 -36.53 7.16
C PRO A 2 -3.95 -36.27 5.69
N TYR A 3 -5.20 -35.87 5.45
CA TYR A 3 -5.65 -35.49 4.12
C TYR A 3 -5.08 -34.13 3.71
N THR A 4 -4.73 -34.00 2.46
CA THR A 4 -4.36 -32.71 1.86
C THR A 4 -5.62 -31.95 1.45
N LEU A 5 -5.72 -30.68 1.81
CA LEU A 5 -6.82 -29.82 1.38
C LEU A 5 -6.45 -29.11 0.08
N LEU A 6 -7.30 -29.30 -0.92
CA LEU A 6 -7.33 -28.55 -2.17
C LEU A 6 -8.53 -27.60 -2.12
N TYR A 7 -8.47 -26.49 -2.80
CA TYR A 7 -9.59 -25.56 -2.84
C TYR A 7 -9.78 -24.94 -4.24
N THR A 8 -11.03 -24.62 -4.51
CA THR A 8 -11.41 -23.86 -5.72
C THR A 8 -11.31 -22.36 -5.49
N ARG A 9 -11.23 -21.58 -6.57
CA ARG A 9 -11.32 -20.12 -6.48
C ARG A 9 -12.67 -19.66 -5.90
N ALA A 10 -13.76 -20.39 -6.21
CA ALA A 10 -15.08 -20.09 -5.65
C ALA A 10 -15.09 -20.21 -4.12
N PHE A 11 -14.42 -21.22 -3.55
CA PHE A 11 -14.27 -21.36 -2.11
C PHE A 11 -13.51 -20.17 -1.49
N ILE A 12 -12.44 -19.69 -2.12
CA ILE A 12 -11.70 -18.52 -1.64
C ILE A 12 -12.55 -17.25 -1.67
N LYS A 13 -13.35 -17.07 -2.72
CA LYS A 13 -14.27 -15.95 -2.82
C LYS A 13 -15.33 -16.01 -1.70
N ASP A 14 -15.88 -17.17 -1.42
CA ASP A 14 -16.81 -17.36 -0.32
C ASP A 14 -16.17 -17.04 1.05
N LEU A 15 -14.86 -17.34 1.24
CA LEU A 15 -14.15 -16.95 2.46
C LEU A 15 -14.07 -15.43 2.60
N GLU A 16 -13.90 -14.69 1.50
CA GLU A 16 -13.82 -13.24 1.52
C GLU A 16 -15.19 -12.59 1.74
N ASP A 17 -16.20 -13.05 1.00
CA ASP A 17 -17.50 -12.40 0.90
C ASP A 17 -18.44 -12.81 2.06
N ASP A 18 -18.44 -14.11 2.46
CA ASP A 18 -19.43 -14.70 3.35
C ASP A 18 -18.88 -15.11 4.73
N ILE A 19 -17.63 -15.54 4.81
CA ILE A 19 -17.06 -16.09 6.06
C ILE A 19 -16.32 -15.04 6.87
N ARG A 20 -15.40 -14.30 6.24
CA ARG A 20 -14.58 -13.28 6.89
C ARG A 20 -15.39 -12.22 7.62
N PRO A 21 -16.53 -11.71 7.07
CA PRO A 21 -17.29 -10.68 7.74
C PRO A 21 -18.00 -11.13 9.03
N VAL A 22 -18.07 -12.43 9.32
CA VAL A 22 -18.84 -12.97 10.45
C VAL A 22 -17.93 -13.26 11.65
N PRO A 23 -18.10 -12.56 12.77
CA PRO A 23 -17.28 -12.77 13.96
C PRO A 23 -17.32 -14.20 14.49
N GLY A 24 -16.15 -14.77 14.81
CA GLY A 24 -16.03 -16.12 15.36
C GLY A 24 -16.27 -17.27 14.35
N LEU A 25 -16.79 -16.98 13.16
CA LEU A 25 -17.06 -17.99 12.15
C LEU A 25 -15.77 -18.60 11.58
N VAL A 26 -14.72 -17.80 11.46
CA VAL A 26 -13.42 -18.27 10.98
C VAL A 26 -12.81 -19.32 11.91
N ASP A 27 -12.94 -19.15 13.23
CA ASP A 27 -12.44 -20.15 14.19
C ASP A 27 -13.25 -21.46 14.11
N SER A 28 -14.55 -21.35 13.85
CA SER A 28 -15.42 -22.51 13.60
C SER A 28 -15.05 -23.20 12.28
N LEU A 29 -14.78 -22.43 11.23
CA LEU A 29 -14.28 -22.94 9.95
C LEU A 29 -12.95 -23.66 10.13
N LYS A 30 -11.98 -23.06 10.84
CA LYS A 30 -10.68 -23.68 11.08
C LYS A 30 -10.81 -25.02 11.75
N LYS A 31 -11.62 -25.13 12.82
CA LYS A 31 -11.90 -26.42 13.50
C LYS A 31 -12.44 -27.44 12.54
N GLN A 32 -13.33 -27.04 11.63
CA GLN A 32 -13.88 -27.93 10.62
C GLN A 32 -12.84 -28.36 9.58
N LEU A 33 -11.97 -27.45 9.13
CA LEU A 33 -10.89 -27.78 8.19
C LEU A 33 -9.86 -28.73 8.81
N ASP A 34 -9.48 -28.51 10.07
CA ASP A 34 -8.56 -29.38 10.81
C ASP A 34 -9.18 -30.79 10.97
N HIS A 35 -10.48 -30.88 11.28
CA HIS A 35 -11.18 -32.13 11.35
C HIS A 35 -11.22 -32.87 10.01
N LEU A 36 -11.47 -32.17 8.91
CA LEU A 36 -11.46 -32.76 7.57
C LEU A 36 -10.05 -33.25 7.20
N ALA A 37 -9.01 -32.50 7.54
CA ALA A 37 -7.64 -32.91 7.28
C ALA A 37 -7.24 -34.18 8.06
N ASP A 38 -7.74 -34.36 9.29
CA ASP A 38 -7.41 -35.50 10.13
C ASP A 38 -8.30 -36.72 9.92
N SER A 39 -9.61 -36.53 9.92
CA SER A 39 -10.58 -37.63 9.98
C SER A 39 -11.94 -37.28 9.36
N PRO A 40 -12.05 -37.11 8.04
CA PRO A 40 -13.24 -36.55 7.37
C PRO A 40 -14.51 -37.44 7.54
N THR A 41 -14.35 -38.72 7.83
CA THR A 41 -15.47 -39.67 7.96
C THR A 41 -15.97 -39.89 9.40
N LYS A 42 -15.26 -39.35 10.40
CA LYS A 42 -15.66 -39.48 11.79
C LYS A 42 -16.52 -38.30 12.24
N HIS A 43 -17.73 -38.60 12.70
CA HIS A 43 -18.58 -37.62 13.36
C HIS A 43 -18.06 -37.37 14.78
N GLN A 44 -17.65 -36.18 15.10
CA GLN A 44 -17.26 -35.76 16.45
C GLN A 44 -18.09 -34.55 16.88
N GLY A 45 -18.99 -34.75 17.85
CA GLY A 45 -19.75 -33.67 18.50
C GLY A 45 -20.58 -32.83 17.54
N SER A 46 -20.27 -31.50 17.47
CA SER A 46 -20.97 -30.54 16.61
C SER A 46 -20.55 -30.58 15.12
N LEU A 47 -19.52 -31.35 14.80
CA LEU A 47 -18.99 -31.47 13.44
C LEU A 47 -19.78 -32.52 12.66
N GLN A 48 -20.89 -32.09 12.04
CA GLN A 48 -21.77 -32.96 11.27
C GLN A 48 -21.48 -32.87 9.78
N THR A 49 -21.34 -34.00 9.12
CA THR A 49 -21.15 -34.11 7.67
C THR A 49 -22.26 -34.94 7.06
N TRP A 50 -22.82 -34.49 5.94
CA TRP A 50 -23.85 -35.19 5.18
C TRP A 50 -23.40 -35.43 3.75
N LYS A 51 -23.64 -36.61 3.24
CA LYS A 51 -23.44 -36.91 1.83
C LYS A 51 -24.67 -36.45 1.05
N LEU A 52 -24.44 -35.74 -0.05
CA LEU A 52 -25.49 -35.27 -0.96
C LEU A 52 -25.63 -36.28 -2.11
N GLU A 53 -26.72 -37.00 -2.14
CA GLU A 53 -27.06 -37.93 -3.22
C GLU A 53 -27.79 -37.16 -4.34
N PRO A 54 -27.53 -37.47 -5.63
CA PRO A 54 -26.59 -38.46 -6.19
C PRO A 54 -25.15 -37.98 -6.37
N SER A 55 -24.84 -36.76 -5.98
CA SER A 55 -23.50 -36.19 -6.15
C SER A 55 -22.49 -36.80 -5.18
N LYS A 56 -21.19 -36.80 -5.53
CA LYS A 56 -20.09 -37.18 -4.64
C LYS A 56 -19.76 -36.09 -3.61
N VAL A 57 -20.52 -35.01 -3.59
CA VAL A 57 -20.31 -33.83 -2.73
C VAL A 57 -20.76 -34.15 -1.31
N GLN A 58 -19.95 -33.70 -0.36
CA GLN A 58 -20.26 -33.73 1.07
C GLN A 58 -20.61 -32.34 1.54
N LYS A 59 -21.51 -32.23 2.51
CA LYS A 59 -21.84 -30.97 3.17
C LYS A 59 -21.46 -31.08 4.65
N SER A 60 -20.66 -30.15 5.13
CA SER A 60 -20.27 -30.06 6.53
C SER A 60 -20.78 -28.77 7.17
N ARG A 61 -21.12 -28.89 8.46
CA ARG A 61 -21.55 -27.76 9.28
C ARG A 61 -20.30 -26.95 9.75
N ILE A 62 -20.27 -25.67 9.48
CA ILE A 62 -19.28 -24.77 10.07
C ILE A 62 -19.79 -24.30 11.43
N ASP A 63 -21.03 -23.78 11.47
CA ASP A 63 -21.75 -23.41 12.68
C ASP A 63 -23.28 -23.63 12.52
N ASN A 64 -24.13 -22.99 13.33
CA ASN A 64 -25.59 -23.15 13.24
C ASN A 64 -26.18 -22.64 11.92
N ALA A 65 -25.61 -21.56 11.33
CA ALA A 65 -26.12 -20.88 10.15
C ALA A 65 -25.30 -21.13 8.89
N TYR A 66 -24.06 -21.64 9.01
CA TYR A 66 -23.10 -21.72 7.89
C TYR A 66 -22.69 -23.15 7.60
N ARG A 67 -22.48 -23.46 6.33
CA ARG A 67 -22.12 -24.76 5.78
C ARG A 67 -20.97 -24.67 4.81
N MET A 68 -20.30 -25.80 4.54
CA MET A 68 -19.25 -25.98 3.57
C MET A 68 -19.53 -27.19 2.69
N LEU A 69 -19.29 -27.04 1.38
CA LEU A 69 -19.31 -28.15 0.42
C LEU A 69 -17.88 -28.60 0.12
N TRP A 70 -17.68 -29.88 0.10
CA TRP A 70 -16.41 -30.51 -0.22
C TRP A 70 -16.60 -31.90 -0.81
N SER A 71 -15.57 -32.50 -1.38
CA SER A 71 -15.57 -33.85 -1.88
C SER A 71 -14.22 -34.52 -1.69
N PHE A 72 -14.21 -35.86 -1.72
CA PHE A 72 -12.97 -36.61 -1.83
C PHE A 72 -12.40 -36.44 -3.25
N HIS A 73 -11.11 -36.15 -3.34
CA HIS A 73 -10.34 -35.99 -4.57
C HIS A 73 -9.06 -36.83 -4.47
N GLY A 74 -8.97 -37.94 -5.23
CA GLY A 74 -7.84 -38.88 -5.07
C GLY A 74 -7.88 -39.71 -3.77
N LYS A 75 -6.72 -40.30 -3.40
CA LYS A 75 -6.63 -41.20 -2.24
C LYS A 75 -6.59 -40.48 -0.88
N ASN A 76 -5.92 -39.36 -0.80
CA ASN A 76 -5.70 -38.61 0.45
C ASN A 76 -5.88 -37.07 0.23
N GLU A 77 -6.82 -36.72 -0.62
CA GLU A 77 -7.09 -35.32 -0.95
C GLU A 77 -8.57 -35.01 -0.75
N ILE A 78 -8.83 -33.82 -0.23
CA ILE A 78 -10.16 -33.27 -0.04
C ILE A 78 -10.23 -31.96 -0.79
N LEU A 79 -11.24 -31.82 -1.66
CA LEU A 79 -11.50 -30.65 -2.43
C LEU A 79 -12.58 -29.80 -1.77
N LEU A 80 -12.23 -28.57 -1.37
CA LEU A 80 -13.13 -27.57 -0.82
C LEU A 80 -13.77 -26.80 -1.98
N LEU A 81 -15.10 -26.83 -2.07
CA LEU A 81 -15.87 -26.33 -3.20
C LEU A 81 -16.48 -24.96 -2.92
N ARG A 82 -17.24 -24.83 -1.85
CA ARG A 82 -17.97 -23.64 -1.45
C ARG A 82 -18.10 -23.54 0.07
N ALA A 83 -18.29 -22.31 0.58
CA ALA A 83 -18.64 -22.07 1.98
C ALA A 83 -19.60 -20.86 2.07
N GLY A 84 -20.63 -20.93 2.92
CA GLY A 84 -21.57 -19.82 3.03
C GLY A 84 -22.78 -20.13 3.92
N ALA A 85 -23.76 -19.24 3.91
CA ALA A 85 -25.00 -19.42 4.66
C ALA A 85 -25.75 -20.69 4.23
N HIS A 86 -26.48 -21.29 5.18
CA HIS A 86 -27.16 -22.58 5.00
C HIS A 86 -28.04 -22.62 3.74
N ASP A 87 -28.84 -21.57 3.50
CA ASP A 87 -29.79 -21.55 2.38
C ASP A 87 -29.05 -21.41 1.05
N TYR A 88 -28.04 -20.53 0.98
CA TYR A 88 -27.17 -20.39 -0.17
C TYR A 88 -26.44 -21.68 -0.54
N ILE A 89 -25.92 -22.38 0.46
CA ILE A 89 -25.24 -23.68 0.24
C ILE A 89 -26.20 -24.77 -0.22
N ASN A 90 -27.43 -24.79 0.28
CA ASN A 90 -28.43 -25.76 -0.19
C ASN A 90 -28.82 -25.52 -1.66
N GLU A 91 -29.00 -24.28 -2.07
CA GLU A 91 -29.25 -23.94 -3.48
C GLU A 91 -28.05 -24.31 -4.37
N THR A 92 -26.85 -23.94 -3.94
CA THR A 92 -25.62 -24.21 -4.68
C THR A 92 -25.27 -25.68 -4.77
N ALA A 93 -25.57 -26.47 -3.75
CA ALA A 93 -25.29 -27.92 -3.72
C ALA A 93 -25.98 -28.71 -4.83
N SER A 94 -27.19 -28.29 -5.23
CA SER A 94 -27.94 -28.93 -6.31
C SER A 94 -27.34 -28.70 -7.69
N TRP A 95 -26.48 -27.72 -7.85
CA TRP A 95 -25.89 -27.29 -9.13
C TRP A 95 -24.41 -27.68 -9.26
N HIS A 96 -23.81 -28.24 -8.22
CA HIS A 96 -22.40 -28.64 -8.26
C HIS A 96 -22.29 -30.01 -8.94
N ASP A 97 -22.04 -29.96 -10.22
CA ASP A 97 -21.71 -31.14 -11.00
C ASP A 97 -20.21 -31.42 -10.91
N MET A 98 -19.86 -32.52 -10.24
CA MET A 98 -18.46 -32.95 -10.09
C MET A 98 -17.82 -33.35 -11.42
N THR A 99 -18.62 -33.56 -12.49
CA THR A 99 -18.08 -33.78 -13.84
C THR A 99 -17.39 -32.54 -14.40
N ALA A 100 -17.70 -31.36 -13.85
CA ALA A 100 -17.00 -30.11 -14.20
C ALA A 100 -15.55 -30.07 -13.70
N ILE A 101 -15.14 -30.97 -12.78
CA ILE A 101 -13.77 -31.06 -12.25
C ILE A 101 -13.10 -32.32 -12.84
N GLY A 102 -13.14 -32.43 -14.15
CA GLY A 102 -12.44 -33.46 -14.93
C GLY A 102 -11.08 -32.98 -15.44
N PRO A 103 -10.39 -33.76 -16.25
CA PRO A 103 -9.18 -33.31 -16.95
C PRO A 103 -9.40 -31.96 -17.65
N LEU A 104 -8.39 -31.09 -17.61
CA LEU A 104 -8.45 -29.79 -18.25
C LEU A 104 -8.66 -29.97 -19.78
N ASP A 105 -9.62 -29.23 -20.36
CA ASP A 105 -9.92 -29.21 -21.79
C ASP A 105 -9.64 -27.80 -22.35
N LYS A 106 -9.17 -27.71 -23.59
CA LYS A 106 -8.92 -26.43 -24.28
C LYS A 106 -10.13 -25.49 -24.27
N ARG A 107 -11.34 -26.04 -24.27
CA ARG A 107 -12.60 -25.28 -24.16
C ARG A 107 -12.75 -24.55 -22.83
N ASP A 108 -12.14 -25.05 -21.77
CA ASP A 108 -12.18 -24.42 -20.42
C ASP A 108 -11.41 -23.11 -20.34
N TRP A 109 -10.52 -22.89 -21.29
CA TRP A 109 -9.69 -21.70 -21.40
C TRP A 109 -10.24 -20.64 -22.37
N GLY A 110 -11.45 -20.83 -22.92
CA GLY A 110 -12.00 -19.95 -23.96
C GLY A 110 -11.24 -20.00 -25.27
N LEU A 111 -10.46 -21.05 -25.53
CA LEU A 111 -9.65 -21.25 -26.73
C LEU A 111 -10.41 -22.00 -27.84
N GLY A 112 -11.75 -22.05 -27.77
CA GLY A 112 -12.61 -22.54 -28.84
C GLY A 112 -12.59 -21.62 -30.06
N ASN A 113 -13.18 -22.10 -31.18
CA ASN A 113 -13.19 -21.38 -32.48
C ASN A 113 -13.83 -19.98 -32.44
N ASP A 114 -14.49 -19.61 -31.31
CA ASP A 114 -15.14 -18.31 -31.09
C ASP A 114 -14.35 -17.38 -30.20
N ALA A 115 -13.08 -17.67 -29.90
CA ALA A 115 -12.23 -16.78 -29.11
C ALA A 115 -12.06 -15.44 -29.87
N PRO A 116 -12.20 -14.27 -29.18
CA PRO A 116 -11.95 -12.99 -29.81
C PRO A 116 -10.55 -12.97 -30.41
N ALA A 117 -10.45 -12.56 -31.67
CA ALA A 117 -9.20 -12.51 -32.43
C ALA A 117 -8.13 -11.78 -31.58
N ALA A 118 -6.97 -12.42 -31.43
CA ALA A 118 -5.83 -11.82 -30.74
C ALA A 118 -5.52 -10.45 -31.37
N LEU A 119 -5.29 -9.43 -30.57
CA LEU A 119 -4.90 -8.11 -31.02
C LEU A 119 -3.72 -8.23 -32.00
N PRO A 120 -3.73 -7.49 -33.12
CA PRO A 120 -2.68 -7.54 -34.14
C PRO A 120 -1.31 -7.28 -33.49
N PRO A 121 -0.23 -7.92 -33.94
CA PRO A 121 1.11 -7.78 -33.37
C PRO A 121 1.63 -6.34 -33.31
N GLN A 122 1.09 -5.45 -34.11
CA GLN A 122 1.45 -4.01 -34.19
C GLN A 122 0.95 -3.16 -33.03
N GLN A 123 0.06 -3.68 -32.17
CA GLN A 123 -0.43 -2.98 -30.97
C GLN A 123 0.27 -3.41 -29.67
N ARG A 124 1.24 -4.30 -29.75
CA ARG A 124 2.11 -4.60 -28.60
C ARG A 124 3.21 -3.56 -28.53
N PRO A 125 3.46 -2.90 -27.38
CA PRO A 125 4.61 -2.02 -27.26
C PRO A 125 5.87 -2.80 -27.64
N ALA A 126 6.65 -2.26 -28.57
CA ALA A 126 7.91 -2.84 -28.99
C ALA A 126 8.87 -2.82 -27.77
N TYR A 127 9.08 -3.96 -27.19
CA TYR A 127 10.11 -4.15 -26.17
C TYR A 127 11.41 -4.48 -26.89
N ASP A 128 12.44 -3.70 -26.59
CA ASP A 128 13.78 -3.91 -27.13
C ASP A 128 14.30 -5.27 -26.70
N ALA A 129 14.28 -6.23 -27.61
CA ALA A 129 14.70 -7.61 -27.40
C ALA A 129 16.21 -7.74 -27.15
N GLN A 130 16.99 -6.67 -27.35
CA GLN A 130 18.46 -6.70 -27.22
C GLN A 130 18.98 -6.68 -25.79
N GLN A 131 18.14 -6.44 -24.77
CA GLN A 131 18.57 -6.52 -23.37
C GLN A 131 18.54 -7.92 -22.74
N TRP A 132 18.21 -8.96 -23.48
CA TRP A 132 17.93 -10.32 -23.00
C TRP A 132 18.97 -11.37 -23.42
N THR A 133 20.24 -11.03 -23.51
CA THR A 133 21.29 -12.02 -23.74
C THR A 133 21.71 -12.71 -22.45
N LYS A 134 20.86 -13.56 -21.90
CA LYS A 134 21.26 -14.68 -21.00
C LYS A 134 20.38 -15.88 -21.29
N ALA A 135 20.96 -17.08 -21.11
CA ALA A 135 20.43 -18.38 -21.49
C ALA A 135 18.91 -18.46 -21.54
N PRO A 136 18.32 -19.06 -22.56
CA PRO A 136 16.87 -19.16 -22.66
C PRO A 136 16.36 -19.83 -21.39
N ALA A 137 15.68 -19.05 -20.55
CA ALA A 137 14.92 -19.60 -19.43
C ALA A 137 13.94 -20.60 -20.05
N GLY A 138 13.81 -21.80 -19.46
CA GLY A 138 12.85 -22.79 -19.93
C GLY A 138 11.44 -22.21 -20.03
N PRO A 139 10.55 -22.79 -20.81
CA PRO A 139 9.19 -22.27 -21.05
C PRO A 139 8.41 -22.04 -19.77
N PHE A 140 8.74 -22.73 -18.69
CA PHE A 140 8.12 -22.63 -17.38
C PHE A 140 8.74 -21.55 -16.48
N ALA A 141 9.86 -20.93 -16.87
CA ALA A 141 10.46 -19.84 -16.13
C ALA A 141 9.54 -18.64 -15.97
N ARG A 142 8.58 -18.47 -16.88
CA ARG A 142 7.53 -17.45 -16.83
C ARG A 142 6.48 -17.67 -15.74
N VAL A 143 6.36 -18.92 -15.23
CA VAL A 143 5.37 -19.24 -14.19
C VAL A 143 5.89 -18.79 -12.83
N PRO A 144 5.17 -17.93 -12.11
CA PRO A 144 5.57 -17.45 -10.79
C PRO A 144 5.78 -18.60 -9.79
N GLU A 145 6.80 -18.51 -8.93
CA GLU A 145 7.01 -19.50 -7.90
C GLU A 145 5.82 -19.66 -6.96
N GLY A 146 5.16 -18.53 -6.64
CA GLY A 146 3.94 -18.57 -5.84
C GLY A 146 2.85 -19.42 -6.48
N VAL A 147 2.68 -19.33 -7.80
CA VAL A 147 1.73 -20.14 -8.57
C VAL A 147 2.12 -21.62 -8.52
N LEU A 148 3.39 -21.93 -8.76
CA LEU A 148 3.89 -23.30 -8.70
C LEU A 148 3.66 -23.91 -7.32
N ARG A 149 3.91 -23.18 -6.24
CA ARG A 149 3.64 -23.61 -4.87
C ARG A 149 2.17 -23.85 -4.62
N LEU A 150 1.29 -22.98 -5.12
CA LEU A 150 -0.16 -23.13 -5.01
C LEU A 150 -0.70 -24.32 -5.81
N LEU A 151 -0.08 -24.65 -6.93
CA LEU A 151 -0.34 -25.88 -7.67
C LEU A 151 0.19 -27.13 -6.93
N GLY A 152 0.85 -26.94 -5.79
CA GLY A 152 1.37 -28.01 -4.95
C GLY A 152 2.79 -28.46 -5.31
N VAL A 153 3.52 -27.71 -6.13
CA VAL A 153 4.93 -28.00 -6.44
C VAL A 153 5.80 -27.79 -5.18
N PRO A 154 6.50 -28.81 -4.69
CA PRO A 154 7.39 -28.66 -3.53
C PRO A 154 8.50 -27.64 -3.77
N ALA A 155 8.90 -26.90 -2.74
CA ALA A 155 9.92 -25.86 -2.83
C ALA A 155 11.25 -26.38 -3.42
N ALA A 156 11.65 -27.61 -3.07
CA ALA A 156 12.85 -28.24 -3.60
C ALA A 156 12.81 -28.52 -5.12
N MET A 157 11.64 -28.59 -5.72
CA MET A 157 11.46 -28.86 -7.16
C MET A 157 11.33 -27.59 -7.99
N LEU A 158 11.10 -26.42 -7.37
CA LEU A 158 10.90 -25.18 -8.09
C LEU A 158 12.02 -24.83 -9.07
N PRO A 159 13.31 -24.95 -8.72
CA PRO A 159 14.42 -24.67 -9.64
C PRO A 159 14.40 -25.60 -10.85
N GLN A 160 14.09 -26.89 -10.63
CA GLN A 160 14.05 -27.90 -11.70
C GLN A 160 12.89 -27.64 -12.66
N VAL A 161 11.69 -27.30 -12.13
CA VAL A 161 10.53 -26.94 -12.95
C VAL A 161 10.82 -25.70 -13.79
N LYS A 162 11.40 -24.66 -13.20
CA LYS A 162 11.74 -23.44 -13.92
C LYS A 162 12.81 -23.63 -15.00
N ALA A 163 13.73 -24.57 -14.81
CA ALA A 163 14.77 -24.92 -15.75
C ALA A 163 14.36 -25.96 -16.81
N ALA A 164 13.18 -26.59 -16.64
CA ALA A 164 12.70 -27.62 -17.56
C ALA A 164 12.54 -27.06 -18.99
N ALA A 165 13.14 -27.75 -19.96
CA ALA A 165 13.17 -27.34 -21.35
C ALA A 165 11.85 -27.64 -22.06
N ASP A 166 11.15 -28.68 -21.64
CA ASP A 166 9.87 -29.13 -22.21
C ASP A 166 9.03 -29.92 -21.20
N VAL A 167 7.87 -30.37 -21.62
CA VAL A 167 6.90 -31.12 -20.79
C VAL A 167 7.44 -32.51 -20.38
N ASN A 168 8.25 -33.17 -21.20
CA ASN A 168 8.77 -34.50 -20.87
C ASN A 168 9.67 -34.42 -19.64
N VAL A 169 10.48 -33.38 -19.54
CA VAL A 169 11.33 -33.10 -18.37
C VAL A 169 10.46 -32.89 -17.11
N LEU A 170 9.30 -32.26 -17.23
CA LEU A 170 8.36 -32.09 -16.09
C LEU A 170 7.82 -33.43 -15.57
N PHE A 171 7.53 -34.38 -16.45
CA PHE A 171 7.07 -35.72 -16.04
C PHE A 171 8.17 -36.50 -15.32
N GLU A 172 9.44 -36.32 -15.71
CA GLU A 172 10.58 -36.94 -15.03
C GLU A 172 10.84 -36.38 -13.62
N ILE A 173 10.49 -35.12 -13.37
CA ILE A 173 10.66 -34.47 -12.05
C ILE A 173 9.70 -35.08 -11.00
N GLY A 174 8.61 -35.74 -11.41
CA GLY A 174 7.64 -36.38 -10.50
C GLY A 174 6.74 -35.36 -9.78
N LEU A 175 6.25 -34.38 -10.51
CA LEU A 175 5.31 -33.36 -10.00
C LEU A 175 3.98 -33.99 -9.53
N PRO A 176 3.22 -33.29 -8.65
CA PRO A 176 1.82 -33.62 -8.41
C PRO A 176 1.06 -33.63 -9.75
N ALA A 177 0.21 -34.65 -9.97
CA ALA A 177 -0.46 -34.88 -11.26
C ALA A 177 -1.16 -33.62 -11.79
N HIS A 178 -1.94 -32.95 -10.94
CA HIS A 178 -2.66 -31.73 -11.31
C HIS A 178 -1.69 -30.57 -11.71
N ALA A 179 -0.56 -30.40 -11.02
CA ALA A 179 0.44 -29.40 -11.38
C ALA A 179 1.06 -29.71 -12.75
N GLY A 180 1.32 -31.00 -13.02
CA GLY A 180 1.80 -31.47 -14.33
C GLY A 180 0.84 -31.14 -15.44
N GLU A 181 -0.45 -31.46 -15.28
CA GLU A 181 -1.53 -31.17 -16.27
C GLU A 181 -1.65 -29.67 -16.56
N VAL A 182 -1.63 -28.84 -15.53
CA VAL A 182 -1.72 -27.38 -15.66
C VAL A 182 -0.51 -26.81 -16.40
N LEU A 183 0.69 -27.28 -16.10
CA LEU A 183 1.91 -26.83 -16.75
C LEU A 183 2.00 -27.33 -18.21
N GLU A 184 1.51 -28.56 -18.48
CA GLU A 184 1.38 -29.07 -19.83
C GLU A 184 0.44 -28.22 -20.69
N GLU A 185 -0.71 -27.81 -20.15
CA GLU A 185 -1.64 -26.92 -20.82
C GLU A 185 -1.03 -25.55 -21.14
N LEU A 186 -0.28 -24.96 -20.18
CA LEU A 186 0.47 -23.73 -20.40
C LEU A 186 1.54 -23.87 -21.50
N TYR A 187 2.13 -25.04 -21.63
CA TYR A 187 3.15 -25.30 -22.65
C TYR A 187 2.54 -25.47 -24.04
N THR A 188 1.45 -26.22 -24.14
CA THR A 188 0.76 -26.55 -25.39
C THR A 188 -0.10 -25.41 -25.92
N SER A 189 -0.45 -24.44 -25.07
CA SER A 189 -1.29 -23.28 -25.39
C SER A 189 -0.50 -21.97 -25.24
N PRO A 190 0.28 -21.54 -26.23
CA PRO A 190 1.18 -20.38 -26.13
C PRO A 190 0.50 -19.05 -25.83
N ASN A 191 -0.80 -18.95 -26.14
CA ASN A 191 -1.62 -17.76 -25.89
C ASN A 191 -2.23 -17.72 -24.48
N LEU A 192 -2.14 -18.82 -23.73
CA LEU A 192 -2.65 -18.89 -22.38
C LEU A 192 -1.72 -18.13 -21.43
N SER A 193 -2.26 -17.15 -20.72
CA SER A 193 -1.52 -16.42 -19.69
C SER A 193 -1.62 -17.14 -18.34
N VAL A 194 -0.71 -16.80 -17.41
CA VAL A 194 -0.79 -17.28 -16.02
C VAL A 194 -2.04 -16.72 -15.34
N GLU A 195 -2.48 -15.52 -15.73
CA GLU A 195 -3.74 -14.94 -15.23
C GLU A 195 -4.96 -15.76 -15.68
N ASP A 196 -5.00 -16.19 -16.92
CA ASP A 196 -6.10 -17.05 -17.43
C ASP A 196 -6.15 -18.36 -16.66
N LEU A 197 -4.97 -18.94 -16.36
CA LEU A 197 -4.84 -20.13 -15.54
C LEU A 197 -5.43 -19.94 -14.14
N LEU A 198 -5.12 -18.81 -13.51
CA LEU A 198 -5.61 -18.49 -12.17
C LEU A 198 -7.10 -18.16 -12.13
N LEU A 199 -7.67 -17.75 -13.24
CA LEU A 199 -9.09 -17.46 -13.40
C LEU A 199 -9.92 -18.71 -13.71
N ASN A 200 -9.30 -19.80 -14.16
CA ASN A 200 -10.00 -21.00 -14.54
C ASN A 200 -10.58 -21.71 -13.29
N PRO A 201 -11.92 -21.96 -13.24
CA PRO A 201 -12.57 -22.60 -12.11
C PRO A 201 -12.13 -24.06 -11.87
N ARG A 202 -11.53 -24.70 -12.85
CA ARG A 202 -11.02 -26.09 -12.73
C ARG A 202 -9.62 -26.19 -12.18
N VAL A 203 -8.90 -25.07 -12.09
CA VAL A 203 -7.56 -25.06 -11.46
C VAL A 203 -7.72 -25.14 -9.96
N LEU A 204 -7.11 -26.15 -9.36
CA LEU A 204 -7.16 -26.42 -7.93
C LEU A 204 -5.89 -25.91 -7.26
N PHE A 205 -6.06 -25.33 -6.10
CA PHE A 205 -4.97 -24.76 -5.31
C PHE A 205 -4.81 -25.53 -4.00
N ARG A 206 -3.59 -25.57 -3.49
CA ARG A 206 -3.23 -26.30 -2.27
C ARG A 206 -2.76 -25.32 -1.20
N GLU A 207 -3.33 -25.43 0.00
CA GLU A 207 -2.90 -24.61 1.12
C GLU A 207 -3.13 -25.32 2.46
N THR A 208 -2.45 -24.88 3.52
CA THR A 208 -2.64 -25.41 4.87
C THR A 208 -3.88 -24.83 5.55
N THR A 209 -4.45 -25.53 6.51
CA THR A 209 -5.62 -25.07 7.28
C THR A 209 -5.31 -23.77 8.02
N ASP A 210 -4.08 -23.62 8.55
CA ASP A 210 -3.66 -22.40 9.24
C ASP A 210 -3.63 -21.19 8.31
N ARG A 211 -3.10 -21.33 7.09
CA ARG A 211 -3.07 -20.24 6.13
C ARG A 211 -4.45 -19.88 5.60
N LEU A 212 -5.31 -20.88 5.36
CA LEU A 212 -6.72 -20.63 5.00
C LEU A 212 -7.45 -19.85 6.11
N ALA A 213 -7.22 -20.24 7.38
CA ALA A 213 -7.79 -19.55 8.53
C ALA A 213 -7.23 -18.12 8.68
N SER A 214 -5.92 -17.93 8.56
CA SER A 214 -5.28 -16.61 8.60
C SER A 214 -5.76 -15.71 7.45
N TYR A 215 -5.99 -16.27 6.28
CA TYR A 215 -6.60 -15.53 5.16
C TYR A 215 -8.05 -15.14 5.47
N ALA A 216 -8.84 -16.07 5.96
CA ALA A 216 -10.23 -15.80 6.34
C ALA A 216 -10.32 -14.80 7.51
N LYS A 217 -9.34 -14.78 8.43
CA LYS A 217 -9.21 -13.73 9.47
C LYS A 217 -8.75 -12.39 8.92
N GLY A 218 -8.24 -12.33 7.68
CA GLY A 218 -7.65 -11.13 7.10
C GLY A 218 -6.25 -10.81 7.61
N GLU A 219 -5.63 -11.73 8.36
CA GLU A 219 -4.23 -11.64 8.80
C GLU A 219 -3.29 -11.75 7.60
N ILE A 220 -3.64 -12.57 6.63
CA ILE A 220 -2.99 -12.65 5.31
C ILE A 220 -3.96 -12.03 4.30
N LYS A 221 -3.55 -10.95 3.68
CA LYS A 221 -4.41 -10.21 2.72
C LYS A 221 -4.66 -10.97 1.41
N GLN A 222 -3.79 -11.90 1.06
CA GLN A 222 -3.89 -12.66 -0.19
C GLN A 222 -3.29 -14.06 0.00
N LEU A 223 -4.09 -15.09 -0.12
CA LEU A 223 -3.61 -16.47 -0.31
C LEU A 223 -2.86 -16.60 -1.64
N LEU A 224 -3.32 -15.85 -2.60
CA LEU A 224 -2.78 -15.73 -3.95
C LEU A 224 -2.10 -14.35 -4.08
N LEU A 225 -0.97 -14.15 -3.42
CA LEU A 225 -0.08 -13.01 -3.72
C LEU A 225 0.56 -13.24 -5.09
N HIS A 226 -0.27 -13.14 -6.14
CA HIS A 226 0.22 -13.09 -7.48
C HIS A 226 0.66 -11.67 -7.75
N LEU A 227 1.95 -11.54 -7.91
CA LEU A 227 2.44 -10.42 -8.67
C LEU A 227 1.94 -10.61 -10.10
N THR A 228 1.36 -9.59 -10.69
CA THR A 228 1.11 -9.61 -12.13
C THR A 228 2.45 -9.82 -12.86
N PRO A 229 2.46 -10.30 -14.09
CA PRO A 229 3.71 -10.45 -14.86
C PRO A 229 4.55 -9.17 -14.88
N ASP A 230 3.90 -8.01 -14.95
CA ASP A 230 4.60 -6.71 -14.89
C ASP A 230 5.26 -6.47 -13.52
N GLN A 231 4.59 -6.82 -12.43
CA GLN A 231 5.13 -6.70 -11.08
C GLN A 231 6.25 -7.71 -10.83
N GLU A 232 6.05 -8.96 -11.25
CA GLU A 232 7.04 -10.03 -11.08
C GLU A 232 8.33 -9.73 -11.86
N ARG A 233 8.19 -9.24 -13.09
CA ARG A 233 9.32 -8.76 -13.89
C ARG A 233 10.14 -7.72 -13.14
N LEU A 234 9.50 -6.81 -12.40
CA LEU A 234 10.19 -5.79 -11.61
C LEU A 234 10.91 -6.34 -10.38
N VAL A 235 10.42 -7.44 -9.82
CA VAL A 235 11.12 -8.15 -8.71
C VAL A 235 12.47 -8.69 -9.19
N PHE A 236 12.51 -9.28 -10.38
CA PHE A 236 13.71 -9.97 -10.89
C PHE A 236 14.60 -9.11 -11.79
N ILE A 237 14.21 -7.87 -12.08
CA ILE A 237 15.12 -6.95 -12.78
C ILE A 237 16.37 -6.71 -11.95
N ARG A 238 17.53 -7.09 -12.50
CA ARG A 238 18.83 -6.71 -11.98
C ARG A 238 19.20 -5.34 -12.49
N THR A 239 19.52 -4.45 -11.57
CA THR A 239 19.89 -3.09 -11.90
C THR A 239 21.28 -2.76 -11.41
N ASN A 240 22.11 -2.23 -12.29
CA ASN A 240 23.42 -1.72 -11.94
C ASN A 240 23.28 -0.24 -11.55
N GLY A 241 22.87 0.03 -10.31
CA GLY A 241 22.71 1.37 -9.77
C GLY A 241 21.27 1.71 -9.33
N PRO A 242 21.05 2.93 -8.83
CA PRO A 242 19.77 3.37 -8.30
C PRO A 242 18.63 3.19 -9.30
N THR A 243 17.54 2.60 -8.85
CA THR A 243 16.36 2.24 -9.65
C THR A 243 15.11 2.88 -9.07
N LEU A 244 14.27 3.46 -9.90
CA LEU A 244 12.99 4.04 -9.52
C LEU A 244 11.84 3.19 -10.04
N LEU A 245 11.01 2.67 -9.11
CA LEU A 245 9.73 2.04 -9.40
C LEU A 245 8.63 3.05 -9.11
N LYS A 246 8.15 3.71 -10.16
CA LYS A 246 6.97 4.56 -10.07
C LYS A 246 5.72 3.69 -10.11
N GLY A 247 4.72 4.06 -9.33
CA GLY A 247 3.44 3.37 -9.41
C GLY A 247 2.34 4.22 -8.80
N VAL A 248 1.15 4.07 -9.34
CA VAL A 248 -0.05 4.75 -8.83
C VAL A 248 -0.49 4.17 -7.49
N ALA A 249 -1.38 4.87 -6.79
CA ALA A 249 -2.01 4.37 -5.57
C ALA A 249 -2.55 2.94 -5.81
N GLY A 250 -2.28 2.02 -4.88
CA GLY A 250 -2.79 0.66 -4.95
C GLY A 250 -2.22 -0.22 -6.07
N SER A 251 -1.10 0.15 -6.69
CA SER A 251 -0.44 -0.66 -7.72
C SER A 251 0.44 -1.79 -7.16
N GLY A 252 0.51 -1.95 -5.83
CA GLY A 252 1.32 -2.99 -5.20
C GLY A 252 2.80 -2.68 -5.10
N LYS A 253 3.22 -1.41 -5.15
CA LYS A 253 4.63 -0.99 -5.01
C LYS A 253 5.32 -1.61 -3.81
N THR A 254 4.72 -1.49 -2.62
CA THR A 254 5.26 -2.05 -1.38
C THR A 254 5.43 -3.57 -1.47
N THR A 255 4.46 -4.28 -2.06
CA THR A 255 4.53 -5.73 -2.28
C THR A 255 5.67 -6.11 -3.22
N VAL A 256 5.84 -5.35 -4.33
CA VAL A 256 6.97 -5.54 -5.24
C VAL A 256 8.30 -5.26 -4.54
N GLY A 257 8.37 -4.19 -3.75
CA GLY A 257 9.56 -3.84 -2.96
C GLY A 257 9.94 -4.92 -1.94
N LEU A 258 8.95 -5.47 -1.23
CA LEU A 258 9.09 -6.60 -0.32
C LEU A 258 9.68 -7.84 -1.00
N ARG A 259 9.07 -8.24 -2.12
CA ARG A 259 9.52 -9.39 -2.91
C ARG A 259 10.92 -9.16 -3.47
N LYS A 260 11.18 -7.95 -3.93
CA LYS A 260 12.49 -7.58 -4.46
C LYS A 260 13.55 -7.59 -3.36
N ALA A 261 13.26 -7.08 -2.16
CA ALA A 261 14.17 -7.16 -1.01
C ALA A 261 14.60 -8.59 -0.71
N MET A 262 13.64 -9.53 -0.66
CA MET A 262 13.93 -10.95 -0.45
C MET A 262 14.68 -11.58 -1.62
N SER A 263 14.28 -11.29 -2.86
CA SER A 263 14.97 -11.79 -4.06
C SER A 263 16.43 -11.33 -4.15
N GLU A 264 16.70 -10.06 -3.83
CA GLU A 264 18.06 -9.51 -3.83
C GLU A 264 18.92 -10.09 -2.71
N ARG A 265 18.32 -10.45 -1.58
CA ARG A 265 19.01 -11.10 -0.48
C ARG A 265 19.45 -12.53 -0.83
N GLU A 266 18.61 -13.27 -1.51
CA GLU A 266 18.81 -14.68 -1.89
C GLU A 266 19.61 -14.83 -3.19
N ASP A 267 20.13 -13.75 -3.78
CA ASP A 267 20.77 -13.77 -5.12
C ASP A 267 21.96 -14.74 -5.18
N PRO A 268 21.82 -15.89 -5.89
CA PRO A 268 22.75 -17.00 -5.80
C PRO A 268 23.92 -16.89 -6.80
N LEU A 269 24.54 -15.72 -6.96
CA LEU A 269 25.63 -15.55 -7.94
C LEU A 269 26.96 -16.18 -7.57
N GLY A 270 27.02 -17.09 -6.62
CA GLY A 270 28.26 -17.80 -6.31
C GLY A 270 28.03 -19.04 -5.46
N LEU A 271 28.83 -20.08 -5.69
CA LEU A 271 28.93 -21.29 -4.88
C LEU A 271 29.18 -21.01 -3.37
N PHE A 272 29.50 -19.77 -3.00
CA PHE A 272 29.85 -19.31 -1.66
C PHE A 272 29.20 -17.93 -1.35
N ALA A 273 28.08 -17.61 -1.95
CA ALA A 273 27.44 -16.31 -1.75
C ALA A 273 26.96 -16.14 -0.30
N VAL A 274 27.55 -15.21 0.42
CA VAL A 274 27.03 -14.75 1.70
C VAL A 274 25.70 -14.01 1.44
N PRO A 275 24.63 -14.27 2.22
CA PRO A 275 23.39 -13.54 2.09
C PRO A 275 23.64 -12.03 2.21
N ARG A 276 23.05 -11.25 1.31
CA ARG A 276 23.18 -9.79 1.30
C ARG A 276 22.46 -9.17 2.49
N ARG A 277 23.03 -8.11 3.06
CA ARG A 277 22.36 -7.28 4.04
C ARG A 277 21.37 -6.34 3.33
N VAL A 278 20.10 -6.46 3.68
CA VAL A 278 19.03 -5.68 3.05
C VAL A 278 18.37 -4.78 4.07
N LEU A 279 18.27 -3.50 3.70
CA LEU A 279 17.47 -2.51 4.42
C LEU A 279 16.18 -2.22 3.66
N PHE A 280 15.04 -2.32 4.34
CA PHE A 280 13.77 -1.77 3.88
C PHE A 280 13.42 -0.56 4.76
N THR A 281 13.39 0.62 4.19
CA THR A 281 13.11 1.84 4.96
C THR A 281 11.87 2.55 4.46
N THR A 282 11.15 3.17 5.41
CA THR A 282 9.92 3.92 5.17
C THR A 282 9.95 5.27 5.88
N TYR A 283 8.97 6.12 5.56
CA TYR A 283 8.90 7.45 6.12
C TYR A 283 8.45 7.49 7.60
N ASN A 284 7.56 6.58 8.04
CA ASN A 284 6.97 6.63 9.37
C ASN A 284 6.88 5.26 10.07
N LYS A 285 6.74 5.28 11.41
CA LYS A 285 6.72 4.07 12.25
C LYS A 285 5.54 3.14 11.95
N THR A 286 4.37 3.71 11.67
CA THR A 286 3.16 2.94 11.38
C THR A 286 3.36 2.10 10.11
N LEU A 287 3.91 2.71 9.05
CA LEU A 287 4.20 2.02 7.81
C LEU A 287 5.32 0.97 7.99
N ALA A 288 6.36 1.28 8.76
CA ALA A 288 7.42 0.32 9.07
C ALA A 288 6.89 -0.92 9.79
N ARG A 289 5.99 -0.74 10.79
CA ARG A 289 5.29 -1.86 11.44
C ARG A 289 4.48 -2.68 10.44
N SER A 290 3.65 -2.02 9.62
CA SER A 290 2.83 -2.68 8.59
C SER A 290 3.68 -3.48 7.59
N VAL A 291 4.83 -2.94 7.17
CA VAL A 291 5.78 -3.64 6.29
C VAL A 291 6.36 -4.86 6.99
N ARG A 292 6.75 -4.75 8.26
CA ARG A 292 7.27 -5.87 9.04
C ARG A 292 6.21 -6.97 9.20
N ASP A 293 4.96 -6.60 9.53
CA ASP A 293 3.84 -7.53 9.63
C ASP A 293 3.59 -8.25 8.28
N MET A 294 3.73 -7.54 7.15
CA MET A 294 3.63 -8.14 5.82
C MET A 294 4.80 -9.10 5.52
N PHE A 295 6.05 -8.78 5.94
CA PHE A 295 7.17 -9.70 5.82
C PHE A 295 6.92 -10.98 6.61
N ILE A 296 6.48 -10.86 7.88
CA ILE A 296 6.18 -12.00 8.74
C ILE A 296 5.06 -12.85 8.14
N ALA A 297 3.97 -12.20 7.72
CA ALA A 297 2.82 -12.90 7.11
C ALA A 297 3.18 -13.63 5.82
N GLN A 298 4.15 -13.13 5.05
CA GLN A 298 4.53 -13.70 3.77
C GLN A 298 5.64 -14.75 3.85
N TYR A 299 6.64 -14.55 4.71
CA TYR A 299 7.85 -15.36 4.76
C TYR A 299 8.06 -16.10 6.08
N GLY A 300 7.25 -15.78 7.10
CA GLY A 300 7.46 -16.25 8.45
C GLY A 300 8.44 -15.38 9.24
N GLU A 301 8.43 -15.53 10.56
CA GLU A 301 9.18 -14.65 11.47
C GLU A 301 10.70 -14.76 11.28
N GLU A 302 11.22 -15.97 11.14
CA GLU A 302 12.65 -16.22 10.96
C GLU A 302 13.23 -15.54 9.70
N GLN A 303 12.52 -15.64 8.58
CA GLN A 303 12.96 -14.99 7.34
C GLN A 303 12.74 -13.48 7.35
N ALA A 304 11.67 -13.02 8.00
CA ALA A 304 11.38 -11.59 8.12
C ALA A 304 12.45 -10.85 8.94
N GLN A 305 13.03 -11.51 9.96
CA GLN A 305 14.10 -10.94 10.79
C GLN A 305 15.42 -10.74 10.01
N GLN A 306 15.54 -11.30 8.83
CA GLN A 306 16.74 -11.22 7.99
C GLN A 306 16.78 -9.97 7.11
N VAL A 307 15.71 -9.16 7.13
CA VAL A 307 15.62 -7.86 6.47
C VAL A 307 15.42 -6.80 7.53
N ASP A 308 16.31 -5.80 7.58
CA ASP A 308 16.18 -4.69 8.49
C ASP A 308 15.05 -3.77 8.02
N VAL A 309 13.93 -3.70 8.79
CA VAL A 309 12.81 -2.78 8.52
C VAL A 309 12.85 -1.65 9.53
N ILE A 310 13.27 -0.46 9.09
CA ILE A 310 13.46 0.70 9.96
C ILE A 310 12.86 1.98 9.38
N VAL A 311 12.64 2.97 10.24
CA VAL A 311 12.37 4.34 9.84
C VAL A 311 13.70 5.07 9.65
N LEU A 312 13.92 5.66 8.46
CA LEU A 312 15.18 6.34 8.15
C LEU A 312 15.61 7.36 9.22
N ARG A 313 14.66 8.11 9.75
CA ARG A 313 14.95 9.16 10.74
C ARG A 313 15.33 8.62 12.11
N ASP A 314 14.80 7.45 12.49
CA ASP A 314 15.22 6.77 13.74
C ASP A 314 16.67 6.29 13.57
N TRP A 315 17.01 5.69 12.40
CA TRP A 315 18.38 5.33 12.07
C TRP A 315 19.35 6.53 12.14
N MET A 316 18.97 7.66 11.53
CA MET A 316 19.78 8.88 11.57
C MET A 316 19.99 9.41 12.99
N SER A 317 18.96 9.37 13.82
CA SER A 317 19.04 9.77 15.22
C SER A 317 19.99 8.87 15.99
N ASP A 318 19.88 7.55 15.82
CA ASP A 318 20.76 6.57 16.48
C ASP A 318 22.21 6.72 16.03
N TYR A 319 22.44 6.88 14.72
CA TYR A 319 23.76 7.11 14.16
C TYR A 319 24.42 8.36 14.72
N LEU A 320 23.65 9.43 15.02
CA LEU A 320 24.15 10.66 15.65
C LEU A 320 24.23 10.60 17.18
N GLY A 321 23.91 9.47 17.82
CA GLY A 321 23.96 9.31 19.26
C GLY A 321 22.74 9.88 19.99
N ARG A 322 21.59 9.91 19.33
CA ARG A 322 20.29 10.36 19.87
C ARG A 322 20.34 11.80 20.44
N PRO A 323 20.63 12.82 19.63
CA PRO A 323 20.67 14.21 20.09
C PRO A 323 19.28 14.64 20.62
N ASP A 324 19.27 15.62 21.52
CA ASP A 324 18.03 16.23 21.98
C ASP A 324 17.36 16.98 20.84
N MET A 325 16.12 16.60 20.55
CA MET A 325 15.43 16.98 19.32
C MET A 325 14.51 18.18 19.51
N LEU A 326 14.55 19.11 18.55
CA LEU A 326 13.60 20.20 18.40
C LEU A 326 12.44 19.76 17.49
N TYR A 327 11.29 19.48 18.08
CA TYR A 327 10.08 19.09 17.33
C TYR A 327 8.79 19.50 18.05
N GLY A 328 7.65 19.38 17.37
CA GLY A 328 6.32 19.62 17.93
C GLY A 328 6.14 21.04 18.48
N LYS A 329 5.69 21.16 19.73
CA LYS A 329 5.41 22.46 20.37
C LYS A 329 6.65 23.33 20.50
N ASP A 330 7.80 22.74 20.84
CA ASP A 330 9.06 23.46 21.01
C ASP A 330 9.53 24.06 19.68
N GLN A 331 9.43 23.30 18.59
CA GLN A 331 9.74 23.77 17.25
C GLN A 331 8.82 24.95 16.86
N GLN A 332 7.49 24.78 17.06
CA GLN A 332 6.52 25.82 16.74
C GLN A 332 6.75 27.11 17.54
N SER A 333 7.06 26.98 18.86
CA SER A 333 7.37 28.12 19.72
C SER A 333 8.66 28.82 19.29
N THR A 334 9.71 28.05 18.97
CA THR A 334 10.99 28.58 18.50
C THR A 334 10.82 29.33 17.17
N LEU A 335 10.07 28.76 16.25
CA LEU A 335 9.76 29.39 14.97
C LEU A 335 8.94 30.67 15.13
N LYS A 336 7.88 30.62 15.93
CA LYS A 336 7.04 31.78 16.21
C LYS A 336 7.88 32.95 16.74
N THR A 337 8.76 32.68 17.70
CA THR A 337 9.63 33.71 18.29
C THR A 337 10.60 34.29 17.23
N ALA A 338 11.17 33.44 16.35
CA ALA A 338 12.02 33.90 15.25
C ALA A 338 11.26 34.80 14.26
N ILE A 339 10.05 34.41 13.89
CA ILE A 339 9.16 35.20 13.04
C ILE A 339 8.85 36.56 13.68
N ASP A 340 8.44 36.57 14.94
CA ASP A 340 8.06 37.81 15.65
C ASP A 340 9.24 38.77 15.80
N THR A 341 10.45 38.24 16.05
CA THR A 341 11.70 39.05 16.12
C THR A 341 12.01 39.74 14.81
N VAL A 342 11.89 39.01 13.69
CA VAL A 342 12.20 39.55 12.35
C VAL A 342 11.09 40.46 11.85
N ARG A 343 9.82 40.19 12.20
CA ARG A 343 8.67 41.05 11.86
C ARG A 343 8.83 42.46 12.42
N GLN A 344 9.34 42.61 13.63
CA GLN A 344 9.57 43.92 14.24
C GLN A 344 10.54 44.80 13.41
N ARG A 345 11.46 44.15 12.68
CA ARG A 345 12.47 44.85 11.83
C ARG A 345 12.02 45.03 10.37
N ASN A 346 11.03 44.23 9.93
CA ASN A 346 10.56 44.18 8.54
C ASN A 346 9.02 44.17 8.48
N PRO A 347 8.29 45.13 9.09
CA PRO A 347 6.84 45.04 9.28
C PRO A 347 6.07 44.99 7.94
N ASP A 348 6.63 45.60 6.88
CA ASP A 348 5.95 45.70 5.59
C ASP A 348 6.13 44.48 4.67
N SER A 349 6.90 43.49 5.09
CA SER A 349 7.10 42.29 4.27
C SER A 349 5.78 41.54 4.07
N PHE A 350 5.49 41.21 2.80
CA PHE A 350 4.29 40.45 2.45
C PHE A 350 4.23 39.08 3.14
N ILE A 351 5.38 38.49 3.52
CA ILE A 351 5.45 37.18 4.22
C ILE A 351 4.57 37.18 5.47
N PHE A 352 4.56 38.28 6.22
CA PHE A 352 3.78 38.41 7.45
C PHE A 352 2.30 38.71 7.23
N ARG A 353 1.91 39.02 5.97
CA ARG A 353 0.53 39.23 5.57
C ARG A 353 -0.14 37.96 5.02
N LEU A 354 0.64 36.89 4.82
CA LEU A 354 0.09 35.59 4.42
C LEU A 354 -0.80 35.05 5.55
N ALA A 355 -1.97 34.53 5.19
CA ALA A 355 -2.90 33.90 6.15
C ALA A 355 -2.26 32.71 6.90
N ASN A 356 -1.34 32.02 6.23
CA ASN A 356 -0.56 30.90 6.77
C ASN A 356 0.91 31.23 6.96
N ALA A 357 1.27 32.47 7.34
CA ALA A 357 2.65 32.94 7.40
C ALA A 357 3.58 31.95 8.12
N GLN A 358 3.16 31.45 9.28
CA GLN A 358 3.96 30.50 10.05
C GLN A 358 4.16 29.18 9.28
N HIS A 359 3.13 28.63 8.66
CA HIS A 359 3.22 27.39 7.88
C HIS A 359 4.09 27.61 6.61
N PHE A 360 3.94 28.75 5.94
CA PHE A 360 4.76 29.09 4.78
C PHE A 360 6.24 29.17 5.13
N VAL A 361 6.57 29.84 6.22
CA VAL A 361 7.94 29.97 6.73
C VAL A 361 8.48 28.60 7.17
N GLN A 362 7.68 27.82 7.91
CA GLN A 362 8.07 26.49 8.33
C GLN A 362 8.42 25.61 7.14
N SER A 363 7.57 25.56 6.13
CA SER A 363 7.83 24.72 4.96
C SER A 363 9.02 25.21 4.13
N GLU A 364 9.32 26.51 4.09
CA GLU A 364 10.54 27.02 3.47
C GLU A 364 11.80 26.60 4.24
N ILE A 365 11.74 26.63 5.59
CA ILE A 365 12.83 26.15 6.45
C ILE A 365 13.04 24.65 6.24
N ASP A 366 11.98 23.88 6.31
CA ASP A 366 12.05 22.42 6.26
C ASP A 366 12.51 21.89 4.90
N ASP A 367 11.97 22.45 3.82
CA ASP A 367 12.13 21.89 2.47
C ASP A 367 13.28 22.55 1.70
N VAL A 368 13.53 23.84 1.91
CA VAL A 368 14.56 24.57 1.17
C VAL A 368 15.83 24.68 1.99
N PHE A 369 15.78 25.24 3.20
CA PHE A 369 16.99 25.41 3.99
C PHE A 369 17.55 24.07 4.51
N LEU A 370 16.80 23.36 5.32
CA LEU A 370 17.25 22.11 5.96
C LEU A 370 17.25 20.95 4.98
N GLY A 371 16.18 20.81 4.17
CA GLY A 371 16.05 19.74 3.19
C GLY A 371 17.12 19.73 2.11
N ARG A 372 17.70 20.90 1.77
CA ARG A 372 18.82 21.03 0.82
C ARG A 372 20.16 21.27 1.52
N GLY A 373 20.16 21.46 2.84
CA GLY A 373 21.37 21.69 3.64
C GLY A 373 22.00 23.06 3.42
N ILE A 374 21.20 24.10 3.13
CA ILE A 374 21.66 25.49 2.91
C ILE A 374 22.16 26.10 4.22
N ARG A 375 23.32 26.76 4.17
CA ARG A 375 23.99 27.34 5.34
C ARG A 375 24.37 28.80 5.20
N THR A 376 24.51 29.31 3.97
CA THR A 376 24.94 30.65 3.70
C THR A 376 23.85 31.42 2.95
N TRP A 377 23.91 32.72 3.06
CA TRP A 377 23.02 33.60 2.28
C TRP A 377 23.20 33.42 0.77
N GLU A 378 24.45 33.26 0.31
CA GLU A 378 24.78 33.07 -1.08
C GLU A 378 24.17 31.79 -1.64
N GLU A 379 24.23 30.71 -0.88
CA GLU A 379 23.55 29.43 -1.23
C GLU A 379 22.04 29.64 -1.35
N TYR A 380 21.40 30.30 -0.36
CA TYR A 380 19.96 30.54 -0.40
C TYR A 380 19.54 31.49 -1.51
N ARG A 381 20.32 32.56 -1.73
CA ARG A 381 20.05 33.53 -2.78
C ARG A 381 19.97 32.87 -4.16
N SER A 382 20.83 31.90 -4.42
CA SER A 382 20.90 31.16 -5.69
C SER A 382 20.08 29.87 -5.70
N ALA A 383 19.55 29.44 -4.55
CA ALA A 383 18.85 28.15 -4.43
C ALA A 383 17.62 28.07 -5.34
N SER A 384 17.49 26.92 -6.01
CA SER A 384 16.26 26.58 -6.71
C SER A 384 15.12 26.38 -5.70
N ARG A 385 13.98 26.97 -5.98
CA ARG A 385 12.73 26.77 -5.25
C ARG A 385 11.71 26.00 -6.11
N ALA A 386 12.21 25.08 -6.92
CA ALA A 386 11.35 24.22 -7.74
C ALA A 386 10.31 23.50 -6.86
N GLY A 387 9.06 23.45 -7.29
CA GLY A 387 7.95 22.90 -6.55
C GLY A 387 7.27 23.85 -5.55
N ARG A 388 7.83 25.07 -5.33
CA ARG A 388 7.19 26.12 -4.52
C ARG A 388 6.35 27.03 -5.40
N GLY A 389 5.08 27.17 -5.07
CA GLY A 389 4.13 27.97 -5.87
C GLY A 389 4.34 29.47 -5.76
N VAL A 390 4.86 29.96 -4.62
CA VAL A 390 5.06 31.39 -4.35
C VAL A 390 6.49 31.80 -4.70
N PRO A 391 6.71 32.65 -5.72
CA PRO A 391 8.04 33.17 -6.03
C PRO A 391 8.52 34.14 -4.94
N LEU A 392 9.78 34.06 -4.55
CA LEU A 392 10.42 34.99 -3.62
C LEU A 392 11.46 35.78 -4.35
N GLN A 393 11.25 37.12 -4.44
CA GLN A 393 12.24 38.08 -4.88
C GLN A 393 13.31 38.27 -3.80
N GLU A 394 14.47 38.84 -4.16
CA GLU A 394 15.62 38.96 -3.25
C GLU A 394 15.29 39.65 -1.91
N PRO A 395 14.49 40.71 -1.83
CA PRO A 395 14.13 41.31 -0.53
C PRO A 395 13.37 40.36 0.37
N ALA A 396 12.44 39.57 -0.19
CA ALA A 396 11.69 38.59 0.57
C ALA A 396 12.57 37.37 0.96
N ARG A 397 13.49 36.95 0.10
CA ARG A 397 14.50 35.94 0.45
C ARG A 397 15.37 36.42 1.62
N LEU A 398 15.77 37.69 1.65
CA LEU A 398 16.55 38.23 2.76
C LEU A 398 15.77 38.14 4.09
N VAL A 399 14.48 38.49 4.08
CA VAL A 399 13.62 38.35 5.27
C VAL A 399 13.52 36.86 5.70
N MET A 400 13.34 35.93 4.76
CA MET A 400 13.33 34.48 5.06
C MET A 400 14.66 34.02 5.64
N TRP A 401 15.79 34.51 5.09
CA TRP A 401 17.12 34.21 5.62
C TRP A 401 17.30 34.71 7.06
N GLN A 402 16.84 35.92 7.35
CA GLN A 402 16.88 36.46 8.72
C GLN A 402 16.04 35.61 9.70
N ILE A 403 14.86 35.17 9.27
CA ILE A 403 14.00 34.28 10.08
C ILE A 403 14.73 32.95 10.33
N PHE A 404 15.29 32.35 9.28
CA PHE A 404 16.03 31.10 9.40
C PHE A 404 17.24 31.22 10.32
N SER A 405 18.02 32.29 10.18
CA SER A 405 19.18 32.57 11.04
C SER A 405 18.77 32.70 12.52
N ALA A 406 17.71 33.47 12.80
CA ALA A 406 17.17 33.63 14.14
C ALA A 406 16.64 32.29 14.73
N TYR A 407 16.01 31.48 13.89
CA TYR A 407 15.52 30.16 14.25
C TYR A 407 16.66 29.21 14.64
N VAL A 408 17.72 29.13 13.81
CA VAL A 408 18.88 28.25 14.06
C VAL A 408 19.64 28.68 15.32
N GLU A 409 19.86 30.00 15.50
CA GLU A 409 20.54 30.53 16.68
C GLU A 409 19.78 30.19 17.96
N ARG A 410 18.44 30.33 17.95
CA ARG A 410 17.60 29.96 19.09
C ARG A 410 17.60 28.45 19.34
N ALA A 411 17.52 27.62 18.31
CA ALA A 411 17.62 26.16 18.46
C ALA A 411 18.95 25.75 19.10
N LYS A 412 20.05 26.38 18.65
CA LYS A 412 21.39 26.19 19.23
C LYS A 412 21.46 26.65 20.69
N GLY A 413 20.83 27.77 21.04
CA GLY A 413 20.73 28.25 22.43
C GLY A 413 19.96 27.30 23.35
N LEU A 414 19.03 26.52 22.80
CA LEU A 414 18.30 25.46 23.51
C LEU A 414 19.08 24.13 23.59
N GLY A 415 20.23 24.00 22.93
CA GLY A 415 20.96 22.73 22.84
C GLY A 415 20.28 21.68 21.99
N LYS A 416 19.25 22.06 21.22
CA LYS A 416 18.40 21.11 20.46
C LYS A 416 18.74 21.09 18.97
N VAL A 417 18.54 19.93 18.35
CA VAL A 417 18.72 19.70 16.92
C VAL A 417 17.37 19.64 16.24
N ASP A 418 17.19 20.42 15.18
CA ASP A 418 15.98 20.30 14.36
C ASP A 418 15.90 18.93 13.71
N TYR A 419 14.72 18.34 13.78
CA TYR A 419 14.45 17.01 13.25
C TYR A 419 14.74 16.90 11.74
N ASN A 420 14.56 18.00 10.99
CA ASN A 420 14.82 18.05 9.56
C ASN A 420 16.33 18.34 9.23
N ASP A 421 17.15 18.66 10.23
CA ASP A 421 18.61 18.85 10.10
C ASP A 421 19.43 17.55 10.29
N LEU A 422 18.78 16.47 10.71
CA LEU A 422 19.43 15.18 10.98
C LEU A 422 20.20 14.66 9.76
N ALA A 423 19.57 14.67 8.58
CA ALA A 423 20.19 14.14 7.36
C ALA A 423 21.50 14.86 7.02
N ARG A 424 21.54 16.18 7.13
CA ARG A 424 22.77 16.95 6.90
C ARG A 424 23.87 16.57 7.88
N ARG A 425 23.53 16.47 9.18
CA ARG A 425 24.51 16.08 10.22
C ARG A 425 25.04 14.67 10.02
N CYS A 426 24.17 13.74 9.62
CA CYS A 426 24.58 12.40 9.24
C CYS A 426 25.59 12.42 8.09
N LEU A 427 25.31 13.18 7.03
CA LEU A 427 26.20 13.27 5.87
C LEU A 427 27.58 13.86 6.25
N GLU A 428 27.62 14.86 7.13
CA GLU A 428 28.87 15.41 7.63
C GLU A 428 29.67 14.39 8.45
N ARG A 429 29.00 13.64 9.35
CA ARG A 429 29.63 12.59 10.11
C ARG A 429 30.10 11.45 9.22
N MET A 430 29.26 10.97 8.29
CA MET A 430 29.64 9.95 7.30
C MET A 430 30.87 10.34 6.49
N GLN A 431 30.98 11.64 6.11
CA GLN A 431 32.15 12.14 5.40
C GLN A 431 33.39 12.14 6.30
N ALA A 432 33.26 12.60 7.54
CA ALA A 432 34.38 12.66 8.50
C ALA A 432 34.90 11.25 8.86
N GLU A 433 34.02 10.25 8.93
CA GLU A 433 34.36 8.86 9.27
C GLU A 433 34.71 8.01 8.03
N ASN A 434 34.69 8.57 6.81
CA ASN A 434 34.85 7.82 5.55
C ASN A 434 33.91 6.62 5.47
N PHE A 435 32.63 6.83 5.78
CA PHE A 435 31.60 5.78 5.83
C PHE A 435 31.48 5.05 4.49
N ALA A 436 31.68 3.73 4.50
CA ALA A 436 31.74 2.90 3.31
C ALA A 436 30.39 2.28 2.88
N GLY A 437 29.33 2.59 3.59
CA GLY A 437 28.01 1.94 3.45
C GLY A 437 27.86 0.81 4.46
N GLU A 438 26.64 0.36 4.64
CA GLU A 438 26.28 -0.66 5.63
C GLU A 438 25.45 -1.80 5.03
N TYR A 439 24.70 -1.51 3.97
CA TYR A 439 23.78 -2.44 3.34
C TYR A 439 24.13 -2.69 1.88
N ASP A 440 24.01 -3.93 1.45
CA ASP A 440 24.22 -4.30 0.05
C ASP A 440 23.05 -3.88 -0.83
N VAL A 441 21.83 -3.82 -0.23
CA VAL A 441 20.59 -3.39 -0.90
C VAL A 441 19.79 -2.49 0.03
N VAL A 442 19.33 -1.35 -0.48
CA VAL A 442 18.45 -0.43 0.23
C VAL A 442 17.17 -0.24 -0.57
N VAL A 443 16.03 -0.60 0.02
CA VAL A 443 14.69 -0.36 -0.53
C VAL A 443 14.05 0.77 0.25
N VAL A 444 13.59 1.80 -0.46
CA VAL A 444 12.94 2.99 0.13
C VAL A 444 11.49 3.03 -0.32
N ASP A 445 10.56 2.81 0.59
CA ASP A 445 9.14 3.00 0.29
C ASP A 445 8.71 4.44 0.52
N GLU A 446 7.74 4.91 -0.25
CA GLU A 446 7.27 6.31 -0.27
C GLU A 446 8.42 7.32 -0.51
N ALA A 447 9.36 6.96 -1.38
CA ALA A 447 10.58 7.74 -1.63
C ALA A 447 10.32 9.20 -2.06
N GLN A 448 9.12 9.52 -2.61
CA GLN A 448 8.72 10.89 -2.96
C GLN A 448 8.58 11.82 -1.75
N ASP A 449 8.54 11.28 -0.54
CA ASP A 449 8.45 12.08 0.70
C ASP A 449 9.81 12.44 1.31
N LEU A 450 10.88 11.81 0.81
CA LEU A 450 12.22 12.11 1.27
C LEU A 450 12.75 13.42 0.66
N ARG A 451 13.39 14.22 1.48
CA ARG A 451 14.12 15.42 1.03
C ARG A 451 15.45 15.04 0.37
N PRO A 452 16.05 15.93 -0.43
CA PRO A 452 17.31 15.61 -1.14
C PRO A 452 18.43 15.08 -0.22
N ARG A 453 18.59 15.64 0.97
CA ARG A 453 19.61 15.19 1.93
C ARG A 453 19.26 13.82 2.56
N GLU A 454 18.00 13.55 2.80
CA GLU A 454 17.53 12.23 3.27
C GLU A 454 17.77 11.15 2.20
N LEU A 455 17.52 11.47 0.93
CA LEU A 455 17.84 10.58 -0.20
C LEU A 455 19.35 10.37 -0.35
N GLU A 456 20.18 11.39 -0.15
CA GLU A 456 21.64 11.26 -0.15
C GLU A 456 22.10 10.32 0.98
N VAL A 457 21.51 10.41 2.17
CA VAL A 457 21.77 9.46 3.27
C VAL A 457 21.44 8.03 2.83
N THR A 458 20.23 7.79 2.29
CA THR A 458 19.85 6.44 1.83
C THR A 458 20.78 5.89 0.77
N HIS A 459 21.26 6.74 -0.14
CA HIS A 459 22.23 6.35 -1.15
C HIS A 459 23.58 5.96 -0.53
N ARG A 460 24.06 6.71 0.47
CA ARG A 460 25.32 6.43 1.18
C ARG A 460 25.24 5.20 2.08
N LEU A 461 24.04 4.76 2.46
CA LEU A 461 23.86 3.50 3.19
C LEU A 461 24.20 2.27 2.33
N CYS A 462 24.19 2.40 1.00
CA CYS A 462 24.58 1.31 0.10
C CYS A 462 26.11 1.12 0.08
N THR A 463 26.59 -0.11 0.20
CA THR A 463 28.04 -0.44 0.20
C THR A 463 28.76 -0.01 -1.08
N ASN A 464 28.07 0.06 -2.22
CA ASN A 464 28.64 0.41 -3.52
C ASN A 464 28.25 1.81 -4.01
N PHE A 465 27.92 2.74 -3.12
CA PHE A 465 27.43 4.06 -3.52
C PHE A 465 28.47 4.86 -4.31
N ALA A 466 29.74 4.76 -3.96
CA ALA A 466 30.83 5.53 -4.59
C ALA A 466 31.11 5.08 -6.04
N SER A 467 30.85 3.82 -6.39
CA SER A 467 31.04 3.29 -7.75
C SER A 467 29.89 3.63 -8.71
N GLY A 468 28.79 4.21 -8.20
CA GLY A 468 27.56 4.45 -8.95
C GLY A 468 26.69 3.21 -9.19
N ASN A 469 27.10 2.05 -8.66
CA ASN A 469 26.42 0.75 -8.79
C ASN A 469 25.62 0.38 -7.52
N ALA A 470 25.25 1.38 -6.69
CA ALA A 470 24.48 1.18 -5.48
C ALA A 470 23.15 0.48 -5.78
N SER A 471 22.86 -0.62 -5.11
CA SER A 471 21.55 -1.27 -5.19
C SER A 471 20.52 -0.50 -4.33
N LEU A 472 20.18 0.71 -4.78
CA LEU A 472 19.15 1.58 -4.18
C LEU A 472 17.86 1.46 -5.00
N ILE A 473 16.81 0.98 -4.38
CA ILE A 473 15.50 0.79 -5.00
C ILE A 473 14.51 1.77 -4.38
N LEU A 474 14.03 2.70 -5.19
CA LEU A 474 13.10 3.75 -4.79
C LEU A 474 11.70 3.40 -5.26
N LEU A 475 10.75 3.28 -4.32
CA LEU A 475 9.33 3.09 -4.61
C LEU A 475 8.64 4.44 -4.44
N ALA A 476 8.05 4.99 -5.50
CA ALA A 476 7.48 6.33 -5.45
C ALA A 476 6.12 6.42 -6.15
N ASP A 477 5.28 7.32 -5.63
CA ASP A 477 4.00 7.72 -6.22
C ASP A 477 3.91 9.24 -6.28
N ALA A 478 4.03 9.79 -7.48
CA ALA A 478 4.02 11.24 -7.67
C ALA A 478 2.69 11.89 -7.25
N ALA A 479 1.55 11.18 -7.44
CA ALA A 479 0.23 11.67 -7.05
C ALA A 479 0.04 11.76 -5.53
N GLN A 480 0.80 10.99 -4.76
CA GLN A 480 0.72 10.96 -3.29
C GLN A 480 1.80 11.79 -2.59
N SER A 481 2.56 12.63 -3.29
CA SER A 481 3.51 13.55 -2.67
C SER A 481 2.76 14.64 -1.90
N ILE A 482 2.61 14.43 -0.59
CA ILE A 482 1.92 15.37 0.32
C ILE A 482 2.94 16.31 0.97
N TYR A 483 4.10 15.77 1.34
CA TYR A 483 5.06 16.44 2.21
C TYR A 483 6.09 17.27 1.44
N TYR A 484 6.58 16.78 0.29
CA TYR A 484 7.62 17.47 -0.45
C TYR A 484 7.27 17.60 -1.95
N ARG A 485 7.45 18.80 -2.51
CA ARG A 485 7.17 19.10 -3.92
C ARG A 485 8.47 19.27 -4.68
N GLY A 486 8.62 18.56 -5.79
CA GLY A 486 9.75 18.71 -6.70
C GLY A 486 11.02 18.04 -6.22
N VAL A 487 10.92 16.73 -5.84
CA VAL A 487 12.11 15.92 -5.63
C VAL A 487 12.90 15.83 -6.94
N SER A 488 14.06 16.45 -6.95
CA SER A 488 15.05 16.18 -7.98
C SER A 488 15.98 15.07 -7.47
N TRP A 489 15.79 13.88 -7.97
CA TRP A 489 16.70 12.74 -7.72
C TRP A 489 18.15 13.13 -8.04
N LYS A 490 18.33 13.99 -9.06
CA LYS A 490 19.62 14.53 -9.46
C LYS A 490 20.24 15.42 -8.37
N ASP A 491 19.43 16.25 -7.69
CA ASP A 491 19.91 17.13 -6.60
C ASP A 491 20.39 16.32 -5.39
N ALA A 492 19.89 15.10 -5.22
CA ALA A 492 20.34 14.14 -4.20
C ALA A 492 21.54 13.28 -4.68
N GLY A 493 22.10 13.52 -5.85
CA GLY A 493 23.16 12.71 -6.41
C GLY A 493 22.74 11.33 -6.91
N VAL A 494 21.42 11.05 -6.97
CA VAL A 494 20.89 9.75 -7.36
C VAL A 494 20.59 9.72 -8.85
N LYS A 495 21.39 8.96 -9.61
CA LYS A 495 21.26 8.82 -11.07
C LYS A 495 20.34 7.65 -11.42
N ILE A 496 19.10 7.96 -11.84
CA ILE A 496 18.07 6.96 -12.23
C ILE A 496 17.83 6.87 -13.73
N THR A 497 18.58 7.59 -14.55
CA THR A 497 18.40 7.63 -16.02
C THR A 497 18.43 6.24 -16.61
N GLY A 498 17.39 5.87 -17.37
CA GLY A 498 17.23 4.54 -17.97
C GLY A 498 16.83 3.42 -16.99
N ARG A 499 16.60 3.74 -15.70
CA ARG A 499 16.22 2.77 -14.65
C ARG A 499 14.95 3.19 -13.93
N THR A 500 13.99 3.72 -14.69
CA THR A 500 12.66 4.08 -14.19
C THR A 500 11.64 3.14 -14.79
N TYR A 501 10.86 2.49 -13.94
CA TYR A 501 9.82 1.53 -14.31
C TYR A 501 8.49 1.99 -13.74
N MET A 502 7.36 1.66 -14.41
CA MET A 502 6.04 2.14 -14.02
C MET A 502 5.04 1.00 -13.82
N LEU A 503 4.33 1.05 -12.69
CA LEU A 503 3.17 0.22 -12.36
C LEU A 503 1.89 1.05 -12.54
N LYS A 504 1.11 0.77 -13.58
CA LYS A 504 -0.06 1.58 -13.96
C LYS A 504 -1.40 1.06 -13.45
N LYS A 505 -1.50 -0.22 -13.07
CA LYS A 505 -2.78 -0.84 -12.65
C LYS A 505 -3.04 -0.61 -11.16
N ASN A 506 -4.26 -0.21 -10.82
CA ASN A 506 -4.72 -0.12 -9.43
C ASN A 506 -5.48 -1.40 -9.06
N PHE A 507 -5.03 -2.09 -8.02
CA PHE A 507 -5.64 -3.33 -7.50
C PHE A 507 -6.35 -3.13 -6.17
N ARG A 508 -6.26 -1.92 -5.59
CA ARG A 508 -6.77 -1.60 -4.26
C ARG A 508 -8.22 -1.15 -4.28
N ASN A 509 -8.46 -0.04 -4.97
CA ASN A 509 -9.71 0.68 -4.88
C ASN A 509 -10.76 0.12 -5.83
N THR A 510 -12.04 0.27 -5.47
CA THR A 510 -13.14 0.09 -6.43
C THR A 510 -13.16 1.25 -7.42
N ARG A 511 -13.76 1.02 -8.60
CA ARG A 511 -13.95 2.05 -9.62
C ARG A 511 -14.67 3.27 -9.05
N GLN A 512 -15.69 3.03 -8.23
CA GLN A 512 -16.52 4.09 -7.65
C GLN A 512 -15.72 5.00 -6.71
N VAL A 513 -14.94 4.42 -5.79
CA VAL A 513 -14.08 5.20 -4.90
C VAL A 513 -13.05 5.99 -5.69
N LEU A 514 -12.41 5.38 -6.67
CA LEU A 514 -11.38 6.07 -7.44
C LEU A 514 -11.97 7.12 -8.39
N SER A 515 -13.14 6.88 -8.99
CA SER A 515 -13.82 7.89 -9.83
C SER A 515 -14.19 9.14 -9.04
N ALA A 516 -14.73 8.97 -7.81
CA ALA A 516 -15.05 10.10 -6.94
C ALA A 516 -13.79 10.88 -6.55
N ALA A 517 -12.73 10.16 -6.10
CA ALA A 517 -11.46 10.79 -5.74
C ALA A 517 -10.83 11.53 -6.94
N TRP A 518 -10.89 10.93 -8.11
CA TRP A 518 -10.37 11.50 -9.34
C TRP A 518 -11.12 12.75 -9.79
N GLY A 519 -12.46 12.71 -9.79
CA GLY A 519 -13.30 13.87 -10.15
C GLY A 519 -12.99 15.09 -9.26
N MET A 520 -12.93 14.88 -7.94
CA MET A 520 -12.54 15.91 -6.97
C MET A 520 -11.14 16.46 -7.25
N MET A 521 -10.20 15.60 -7.64
CA MET A 521 -8.82 16.01 -7.95
C MET A 521 -8.76 16.86 -9.24
N GLN A 522 -9.51 16.49 -10.27
CA GLN A 522 -9.55 17.21 -11.55
C GLN A 522 -10.19 18.59 -11.45
N ALA A 523 -11.18 18.78 -10.60
CA ALA A 523 -11.81 20.08 -10.36
C ALA A 523 -10.80 21.14 -9.88
N GLY A 524 -9.64 20.73 -9.36
CA GLY A 524 -8.50 21.59 -9.01
C GLY A 524 -7.73 22.21 -10.18
N GLY A 525 -8.11 21.99 -11.44
CA GLY A 525 -7.58 22.70 -12.61
C GLY A 525 -6.13 22.33 -12.97
N ARG A 526 -5.17 23.29 -12.89
CA ARG A 526 -3.78 23.14 -13.35
C ARG A 526 -3.02 21.91 -12.86
N MET A 527 -3.48 21.28 -11.80
CA MET A 527 -2.78 20.16 -11.17
C MET A 527 -3.00 18.83 -11.89
N ALA A 528 -4.17 18.62 -12.49
CA ALA A 528 -4.39 17.46 -13.35
C ALA A 528 -3.40 17.44 -14.53
N ALA A 529 -3.06 18.63 -15.06
CA ALA A 529 -2.07 18.78 -16.12
C ALA A 529 -0.62 18.51 -15.67
N SER A 530 -0.29 18.70 -14.39
CA SER A 530 1.07 18.47 -13.85
C SER A 530 1.34 17.02 -13.45
N LEU A 531 0.30 16.22 -13.22
CA LEU A 531 0.40 14.82 -12.86
C LEU A 531 0.31 13.90 -14.11
N GLY A 532 -0.17 14.44 -15.24
CA GLY A 532 -0.12 13.83 -16.56
C GLY A 532 -0.48 12.34 -16.60
N ASP A 533 0.33 11.58 -17.35
CA ASP A 533 0.18 10.13 -17.55
C ASP A 533 0.37 9.26 -16.28
N GLU A 534 0.67 9.85 -15.14
CA GLU A 534 0.93 9.14 -13.87
C GLU A 534 -0.37 8.77 -13.13
N LEU A 535 -1.52 9.31 -13.56
CA LEU A 535 -2.82 9.03 -12.95
C LEU A 535 -3.57 7.97 -13.74
N ILE A 536 -4.11 6.98 -13.02
CA ILE A 536 -4.92 5.92 -13.65
C ILE A 536 -6.31 6.44 -13.96
N VAL A 537 -6.77 6.15 -15.17
CA VAL A 537 -8.15 6.35 -15.57
C VAL A 537 -9.03 5.32 -14.85
N PRO A 538 -10.08 5.73 -14.10
CA PRO A 538 -10.94 4.81 -13.35
C PRO A 538 -11.59 3.69 -14.17
N ASP A 539 -11.85 3.92 -15.44
CA ASP A 539 -12.49 2.95 -16.34
C ASP A 539 -11.63 1.70 -16.60
N SER A 540 -10.33 1.76 -16.34
CA SER A 540 -9.43 0.60 -16.46
C SER A 540 -9.51 -0.35 -15.26
N ILE A 541 -10.31 -0.03 -14.23
CA ILE A 541 -10.38 -0.77 -12.97
C ILE A 541 -11.53 -1.76 -13.03
N GLN A 542 -11.21 -3.03 -12.82
CA GLN A 542 -12.20 -4.13 -12.85
C GLN A 542 -13.02 -4.25 -11.56
N LYS A 543 -12.42 -3.88 -10.40
CA LYS A 543 -13.08 -4.01 -9.09
C LYS A 543 -14.20 -2.99 -8.96
N SER A 544 -15.42 -3.45 -8.69
CA SER A 544 -16.61 -2.61 -8.48
C SER A 544 -17.05 -2.64 -7.01
N GLY A 545 -17.70 -1.59 -6.53
CA GLY A 545 -18.20 -1.48 -5.17
C GLY A 545 -19.28 -0.41 -5.03
N PRO A 546 -19.75 -0.10 -3.81
CA PRO A 546 -20.74 0.94 -3.59
C PRO A 546 -20.18 2.33 -3.93
N GLN A 547 -21.07 3.24 -4.30
CA GLN A 547 -20.72 4.65 -4.45
C GLN A 547 -20.34 5.24 -3.10
N PRO A 548 -19.33 6.12 -3.03
CA PRO A 548 -19.05 6.92 -1.84
C PRO A 548 -20.26 7.72 -1.39
N GLU A 549 -20.43 7.90 -0.08
CA GLU A 549 -21.55 8.65 0.51
C GLU A 549 -21.03 9.89 1.23
N ILE A 550 -21.62 11.07 0.95
CA ILE A 550 -21.48 12.28 1.75
C ILE A 550 -22.64 12.31 2.76
N LEU A 551 -22.32 12.40 4.03
CA LEU A 551 -23.25 12.42 5.16
C LEU A 551 -23.22 13.82 5.79
N LEU A 552 -24.24 14.62 5.52
CA LEU A 552 -24.36 15.98 6.06
C LEU A 552 -25.17 15.96 7.36
N ARG A 553 -24.56 16.40 8.46
CA ARG A 553 -25.20 16.44 9.79
C ARG A 553 -24.92 17.78 10.47
N ASP A 554 -25.75 18.13 11.44
CA ASP A 554 -25.65 19.42 12.10
C ASP A 554 -24.59 19.40 13.20
N GLY A 555 -23.51 20.14 13.00
CA GLY A 555 -22.40 20.30 13.94
C GLY A 555 -21.58 19.04 14.17
N VAL A 556 -20.63 19.13 15.10
CA VAL A 556 -19.70 18.03 15.45
C VAL A 556 -20.43 16.84 16.06
N THR A 557 -21.38 17.09 16.97
CA THR A 557 -22.13 16.02 17.65
C THR A 557 -22.92 15.18 16.65
N GLY A 558 -23.67 15.82 15.74
CA GLY A 558 -24.43 15.09 14.73
C GLY A 558 -23.55 14.26 13.78
N GLN A 559 -22.36 14.75 13.43
CA GLN A 559 -21.40 13.99 12.63
C GLN A 559 -20.91 12.75 13.39
N VAL A 560 -20.57 12.89 14.68
CA VAL A 560 -20.06 11.77 15.49
C VAL A 560 -21.16 10.75 15.76
N ASP A 561 -22.40 11.18 16.01
CA ASP A 561 -23.52 10.27 16.21
C ASP A 561 -23.81 9.45 14.93
N GLU A 562 -23.85 10.09 13.76
CA GLU A 562 -24.00 9.39 12.47
C GLU A 562 -22.87 8.41 12.23
N LEU A 563 -21.62 8.78 12.55
CA LEU A 563 -20.47 7.89 12.44
C LEU A 563 -20.68 6.63 13.29
N CYS A 564 -21.09 6.78 14.55
CA CYS A 564 -21.34 5.67 15.46
C CYS A 564 -22.45 4.77 14.94
N GLU A 565 -23.57 5.34 14.51
CA GLU A 565 -24.70 4.60 13.94
C GLU A 565 -24.27 3.79 12.70
N ARG A 566 -23.46 4.41 11.82
CA ARG A 566 -22.96 3.71 10.62
C ARG A 566 -21.99 2.59 10.95
N VAL A 567 -21.09 2.80 11.90
CA VAL A 567 -20.15 1.75 12.34
C VAL A 567 -20.92 0.57 12.93
N MET A 568 -21.92 0.83 13.79
CA MET A 568 -22.76 -0.23 14.35
C MET A 568 -23.58 -0.94 13.27
N ALA A 569 -24.19 -0.18 12.34
CA ALA A 569 -24.95 -0.77 11.23
C ALA A 569 -24.08 -1.61 10.29
N LEU A 570 -22.82 -1.22 10.03
CA LEU A 570 -21.88 -2.00 9.24
C LEU A 570 -21.55 -3.32 9.96
N TYR A 571 -21.35 -3.28 11.26
CA TYR A 571 -21.11 -4.48 12.07
C TYR A 571 -22.33 -5.40 12.11
N GLU A 572 -23.51 -4.87 12.43
CA GLU A 572 -24.71 -5.68 12.64
C GLU A 572 -25.34 -6.20 11.33
N ARG A 573 -25.39 -5.36 10.29
CA ARG A 573 -26.12 -5.67 9.05
C ARG A 573 -25.24 -6.15 7.90
N HIS A 574 -23.97 -5.80 7.92
CA HIS A 574 -23.03 -6.08 6.82
C HIS A 574 -21.85 -6.94 7.28
N ASN A 575 -21.82 -7.38 8.54
CA ASN A 575 -20.76 -8.20 9.12
C ASN A 575 -19.34 -7.64 8.92
N VAL A 576 -19.21 -6.28 8.83
CA VAL A 576 -17.92 -5.61 8.72
C VAL A 576 -17.28 -5.57 10.10
N THR A 577 -16.09 -6.14 10.25
CA THR A 577 -15.43 -6.16 11.55
C THR A 577 -14.86 -4.78 11.91
N PRO A 578 -14.81 -4.39 13.20
CA PRO A 578 -14.24 -3.10 13.61
C PRO A 578 -12.81 -2.87 13.09
N ARG A 579 -12.00 -3.92 12.98
CA ARG A 579 -10.63 -3.83 12.46
C ARG A 579 -10.55 -3.40 10.99
N ASP A 580 -11.60 -3.64 10.20
CA ASP A 580 -11.68 -3.30 8.77
C ASP A 580 -12.10 -1.84 8.54
N ILE A 581 -12.42 -1.11 9.62
CA ILE A 581 -12.90 0.27 9.58
C ILE A 581 -11.81 1.21 10.05
N ALA A 582 -11.58 2.28 9.29
CA ALA A 582 -10.75 3.41 9.71
C ALA A 582 -11.54 4.71 9.70
N VAL A 583 -11.32 5.54 10.71
CA VAL A 583 -11.81 6.91 10.78
C VAL A 583 -10.61 7.84 10.64
N LEU A 584 -10.62 8.64 9.60
CA LEU A 584 -9.58 9.61 9.30
C LEU A 584 -10.09 11.03 9.59
N ALA A 585 -9.36 11.78 10.39
CA ALA A 585 -9.65 13.18 10.65
C ALA A 585 -8.43 14.07 10.38
N PRO A 586 -8.63 15.36 10.09
CA PRO A 586 -7.51 16.28 9.82
C PRO A 586 -6.59 16.48 11.03
N GLN A 587 -7.14 16.45 12.23
CA GLN A 587 -6.44 16.76 13.48
C GLN A 587 -6.76 15.73 14.58
N GLU A 588 -5.77 15.49 15.42
CA GLU A 588 -5.85 14.53 16.52
C GLU A 588 -6.99 14.81 17.50
N ARG A 589 -7.19 16.08 17.89
CA ARG A 589 -8.27 16.48 18.81
C ARG A 589 -9.66 16.06 18.34
N MET A 590 -9.86 15.93 17.02
CA MET A 590 -11.12 15.48 16.44
C MET A 590 -11.29 13.96 16.61
N LEU A 591 -10.21 13.21 16.54
CA LEU A 591 -10.19 11.77 16.82
C LEU A 591 -10.46 11.48 18.29
N GLU A 592 -10.00 12.32 19.22
CA GLU A 592 -10.27 12.17 20.67
C GLU A 592 -11.77 12.34 20.99
N THR A 593 -12.46 13.26 20.30
CA THR A 593 -13.90 13.40 20.45
C THR A 593 -14.65 12.14 19.99
N ILE A 594 -14.24 11.58 18.84
CA ILE A 594 -14.79 10.33 18.31
C ILE A 594 -14.49 9.17 19.25
N ARG A 595 -13.26 9.07 19.75
CA ARG A 595 -12.85 8.05 20.70
C ARG A 595 -13.71 8.04 21.96
N THR A 596 -13.93 9.23 22.55
CA THR A 596 -14.76 9.38 23.74
C THR A 596 -16.17 8.82 23.52
N GLN A 597 -16.75 9.06 22.35
CA GLN A 597 -18.08 8.54 22.03
C GLN A 597 -18.06 7.03 21.74
N PHE A 598 -17.03 6.52 21.08
CA PHE A 598 -16.85 5.08 20.89
C PHE A 598 -16.70 4.33 22.20
N ASP A 599 -15.89 4.84 23.13
CA ASP A 599 -15.71 4.28 24.48
C ASP A 599 -17.05 4.25 25.24
N ARG A 600 -17.86 5.32 25.12
CA ARG A 600 -19.18 5.40 25.74
C ARG A 600 -20.17 4.36 25.19
N LEU A 601 -20.10 4.06 23.91
CA LEU A 601 -20.98 3.11 23.23
C LEU A 601 -20.42 1.67 23.20
N GLY A 602 -19.22 1.45 23.76
CA GLY A 602 -18.57 0.14 23.76
C GLY A 602 -18.05 -0.28 22.36
N ILE A 603 -17.85 0.66 21.44
CA ILE A 603 -17.27 0.38 20.11
C ILE A 603 -15.76 0.26 20.28
N PRO A 604 -15.16 -0.91 20.00
CA PRO A 604 -13.72 -1.08 20.16
C PRO A 604 -12.97 -0.21 19.15
N CYS A 605 -11.99 0.56 19.63
CA CYS A 605 -11.16 1.42 18.77
C CYS A 605 -9.70 1.44 19.19
N VAL A 606 -8.80 1.70 18.24
CA VAL A 606 -7.34 1.77 18.45
C VAL A 606 -6.80 3.06 17.83
N SER A 607 -6.10 3.85 18.63
CA SER A 607 -5.46 5.08 18.16
C SER A 607 -4.11 4.78 17.51
N TYR A 608 -3.78 5.47 16.42
CA TYR A 608 -2.50 5.33 15.72
C TYR A 608 -1.26 5.66 16.56
N LYS A 609 -1.44 6.34 17.71
CA LYS A 609 -0.39 6.66 18.68
C LYS A 609 -0.19 5.60 19.75
N SER A 610 -1.13 4.66 19.87
CA SER A 610 -0.99 3.57 20.84
C SER A 610 0.19 2.68 20.47
N ASP A 611 0.90 2.19 21.47
CA ASP A 611 1.96 1.21 21.27
C ASP A 611 1.41 -0.12 20.70
N ASP A 612 0.13 -0.40 20.98
CA ASP A 612 -0.59 -1.58 20.50
C ASP A 612 -1.17 -1.39 19.09
N PHE A 613 -0.90 -0.24 18.42
CA PHE A 613 -1.44 -0.01 17.08
C PHE A 613 -0.85 -0.99 16.07
N GLY A 614 -1.69 -1.92 15.59
CA GLY A 614 -1.44 -2.79 14.44
C GLY A 614 -2.61 -2.68 13.45
N ILE A 615 -2.33 -2.85 12.16
CA ILE A 615 -3.40 -2.83 11.14
C ILE A 615 -4.35 -4.03 11.31
N PHE A 616 -3.88 -5.11 11.95
CA PHE A 616 -4.65 -6.33 12.20
C PHE A 616 -5.30 -6.37 13.59
N GLU A 617 -5.00 -5.39 14.46
CA GLU A 617 -5.61 -5.30 15.79
C GLU A 617 -7.13 -5.14 15.72
N ASN A 618 -7.83 -5.75 16.67
CA ASN A 618 -9.28 -5.62 16.73
C ASN A 618 -9.68 -4.24 17.24
N GLY A 619 -10.45 -3.51 16.47
CA GLY A 619 -10.95 -2.17 16.79
C GLY A 619 -10.89 -1.23 15.59
N VAL A 620 -11.81 -0.25 15.59
CA VAL A 620 -11.85 0.82 14.58
C VAL A 620 -10.56 1.65 14.67
N LYS A 621 -9.88 1.86 13.57
CA LYS A 621 -8.63 2.60 13.53
C LYS A 621 -8.90 4.09 13.51
N LEU A 622 -8.42 4.80 14.54
CA LEU A 622 -8.49 6.26 14.64
C LEU A 622 -7.15 6.86 14.22
N ILE A 623 -7.11 7.52 13.05
CA ILE A 623 -5.85 7.92 12.40
C ILE A 623 -5.99 9.34 11.84
N THR A 624 -4.94 10.17 11.94
CA THR A 624 -4.96 11.45 11.20
C THR A 624 -4.79 11.21 9.70
N MET A 625 -5.37 12.08 8.86
CA MET A 625 -5.25 11.97 7.39
C MET A 625 -3.80 11.88 6.94
N HIS A 626 -2.88 12.61 7.59
CA HIS A 626 -1.45 12.56 7.29
C HIS A 626 -0.82 11.19 7.66
N SER A 627 -1.19 10.64 8.82
CA SER A 627 -0.63 9.38 9.31
C SER A 627 -1.20 8.14 8.60
N ALA A 628 -2.37 8.29 7.95
CA ALA A 628 -3.00 7.22 7.18
C ALA A 628 -2.30 6.95 5.83
N LYS A 629 -1.33 7.78 5.44
CA LYS A 629 -0.58 7.57 4.21
C LYS A 629 0.14 6.22 4.23
N GLY A 630 0.07 5.49 3.12
CA GLY A 630 0.63 4.14 2.96
C GLY A 630 -0.28 3.02 3.48
N LEU A 631 -1.24 3.32 4.37
CA LEU A 631 -2.20 2.35 4.89
C LEU A 631 -3.39 2.16 3.95
N GLU A 632 -4.17 1.10 4.17
CA GLU A 632 -5.41 0.83 3.45
C GLU A 632 -6.40 0.09 4.34
N PHE A 633 -7.69 0.39 4.15
CA PHE A 633 -8.77 -0.21 4.92
C PHE A 633 -9.97 -0.51 4.03
N PRO A 634 -10.68 -1.62 4.25
CA PRO A 634 -11.91 -1.94 3.51
C PRO A 634 -12.94 -0.81 3.57
N VAL A 635 -13.14 -0.20 4.75
CA VAL A 635 -14.07 0.90 4.96
C VAL A 635 -13.36 2.09 5.57
N VAL A 636 -13.56 3.27 4.98
CA VAL A 636 -12.98 4.52 5.49
C VAL A 636 -14.09 5.55 5.71
N PHE A 637 -14.04 6.19 6.87
CA PHE A 637 -14.78 7.39 7.19
C PHE A 637 -13.82 8.59 7.19
N LEU A 638 -14.11 9.61 6.41
CA LEU A 638 -13.45 10.91 6.48
C LEU A 638 -14.33 11.83 7.33
N ALA A 639 -13.89 12.13 8.54
CA ALA A 639 -14.64 12.92 9.50
C ALA A 639 -14.20 14.39 9.49
N HIS A 640 -15.13 15.28 9.82
CA HIS A 640 -14.91 16.73 9.92
C HIS A 640 -14.40 17.36 8.62
N VAL A 641 -15.03 17.01 7.51
CA VAL A 641 -14.76 17.59 6.19
C VAL A 641 -15.52 18.92 6.07
N ASP A 642 -15.17 19.87 6.95
CA ASP A 642 -15.88 21.12 7.16
C ASP A 642 -15.08 22.32 6.65
N GLU A 643 -15.74 23.42 6.35
CA GLU A 643 -15.11 24.70 6.04
C GLU A 643 -14.18 25.14 7.20
N GLY A 644 -12.98 25.60 6.87
CA GLY A 644 -11.96 25.99 7.85
C GLY A 644 -11.25 24.82 8.52
N THR A 645 -11.66 23.59 8.25
CA THR A 645 -11.00 22.35 8.69
C THR A 645 -10.30 21.68 7.51
N ILE A 646 -10.99 21.54 6.39
CA ILE A 646 -10.46 21.09 5.10
C ILE A 646 -10.94 22.05 4.00
N PRO A 647 -10.10 22.90 3.46
CA PRO A 647 -8.71 23.19 3.82
C PRO A 647 -8.57 24.00 5.13
N TRP A 648 -7.52 23.71 5.90
CA TRP A 648 -7.17 24.46 7.10
C TRP A 648 -6.48 25.78 6.73
N HIS A 649 -6.94 26.89 7.35
CA HIS A 649 -6.37 28.24 7.15
C HIS A 649 -6.22 28.66 5.67
N GLN A 650 -7.31 28.61 4.94
CA GLN A 650 -7.31 29.00 3.52
C GLN A 650 -6.98 30.48 3.30
N GLY A 651 -7.34 31.36 4.23
CA GLY A 651 -7.28 32.80 4.08
C GLY A 651 -8.40 33.36 3.20
N ALA A 652 -8.63 34.66 3.29
CA ALA A 652 -9.54 35.36 2.40
C ALA A 652 -8.96 35.52 0.99
N PRO A 653 -9.77 35.57 -0.08
CA PRO A 653 -9.34 35.95 -1.40
C PRO A 653 -8.63 37.30 -1.38
N SER A 654 -7.56 37.43 -2.16
CA SER A 654 -6.77 38.67 -2.21
C SER A 654 -6.50 39.10 -3.65
N GLN A 655 -6.52 40.43 -3.88
CA GLN A 655 -6.14 40.98 -5.16
C GLN A 655 -4.60 41.00 -5.36
N GLU A 656 -3.83 40.88 -4.27
CA GLU A 656 -2.39 40.73 -4.37
C GLU A 656 -2.03 39.35 -4.91
N LYS A 657 -1.51 39.30 -6.12
CA LYS A 657 -1.17 38.06 -6.85
C LYS A 657 -0.34 37.07 -6.02
N ILE A 658 0.59 37.58 -5.20
CA ILE A 658 1.49 36.72 -4.41
C ILE A 658 0.76 36.06 -3.22
N ILE A 659 -0.20 36.76 -2.62
CA ILE A 659 -1.05 36.23 -1.53
C ILE A 659 -2.01 35.19 -2.09
N GLU A 660 -2.58 35.45 -3.27
CA GLU A 660 -3.47 34.50 -3.93
C GLU A 660 -2.73 33.24 -4.39
N LEU A 661 -1.49 33.35 -4.89
CA LEU A 661 -0.64 32.19 -5.20
C LEU A 661 -0.38 31.33 -3.96
N SER A 662 -0.13 31.95 -2.80
CA SER A 662 0.06 31.20 -1.54
C SER A 662 -1.20 30.49 -1.09
N ARG A 663 -2.35 31.14 -1.25
CA ARG A 663 -3.67 30.56 -0.97
C ARG A 663 -3.94 29.36 -1.89
N GLU A 664 -3.67 29.50 -3.17
CA GLU A 664 -3.81 28.45 -4.18
C GLU A 664 -2.88 27.27 -3.88
N GLU A 665 -1.64 27.53 -3.49
CA GLU A 665 -0.68 26.50 -3.08
C GLU A 665 -1.16 25.68 -1.87
N ASN A 666 -1.69 26.37 -0.86
CA ASN A 666 -2.28 25.72 0.33
C ASN A 666 -3.50 24.85 -0.04
N LEU A 667 -4.39 25.41 -0.88
CA LEU A 667 -5.57 24.70 -1.35
C LEU A 667 -5.20 23.41 -2.09
N GLN A 668 -4.19 23.47 -2.96
CA GLN A 668 -3.69 22.32 -3.69
C GLN A 668 -3.07 21.25 -2.76
N SER A 669 -2.39 21.66 -1.70
CA SER A 669 -1.85 20.73 -0.71
C SER A 669 -2.97 19.95 0.00
N TRP A 670 -4.03 20.65 0.42
CA TRP A 670 -5.18 20.04 1.07
C TRP A 670 -5.97 19.14 0.11
N ARG A 671 -6.08 19.51 -1.15
CA ARG A 671 -6.73 18.68 -2.18
C ARG A 671 -6.00 17.35 -2.36
N ARG A 672 -4.67 17.37 -2.38
CA ARG A 672 -3.86 16.14 -2.43
C ARG A 672 -4.05 15.27 -1.19
N LEU A 673 -4.00 15.87 -0.01
CA LEU A 673 -4.22 15.14 1.25
C LEU A 673 -5.60 14.50 1.27
N PHE A 674 -6.62 15.22 0.80
CA PHE A 674 -7.98 14.72 0.72
C PHE A 674 -8.09 13.55 -0.29
N TYR A 675 -7.51 13.70 -1.48
CA TYR A 675 -7.40 12.62 -2.47
C TYR A 675 -6.71 11.37 -1.90
N VAL A 676 -5.56 11.56 -1.24
CA VAL A 676 -4.83 10.45 -0.61
C VAL A 676 -5.69 9.78 0.46
N SER A 677 -6.40 10.55 1.27
CA SER A 677 -7.30 10.04 2.32
C SER A 677 -8.47 9.23 1.73
N MET A 678 -9.09 9.72 0.65
CA MET A 678 -10.14 8.98 -0.06
C MET A 678 -9.64 7.65 -0.61
N THR A 679 -8.44 7.63 -1.20
CA THR A 679 -7.83 6.43 -1.78
C THR A 679 -7.32 5.42 -0.75
N ARG A 680 -7.45 5.71 0.56
CA ARG A 680 -7.25 4.71 1.63
C ARG A 680 -8.40 3.71 1.69
N ALA A 681 -9.61 4.07 1.19
CA ALA A 681 -10.76 3.20 1.12
C ALA A 681 -10.59 2.16 0.00
N ALA A 682 -10.50 0.89 0.35
CA ALA A 682 -10.44 -0.19 -0.63
C ALA A 682 -11.81 -0.48 -1.25
N TYR A 683 -12.88 -0.40 -0.47
CA TYR A 683 -14.22 -0.81 -0.88
C TYR A 683 -15.32 0.23 -0.61
N ARG A 684 -15.42 0.78 0.61
CA ARG A 684 -16.44 1.78 0.99
C ARG A 684 -15.82 3.06 1.52
N LEU A 685 -16.39 4.18 1.11
CA LEU A 685 -15.97 5.51 1.56
C LEU A 685 -17.18 6.30 2.03
N TYR A 686 -17.09 6.83 3.25
CA TYR A 686 -18.04 7.77 3.84
C TYR A 686 -17.33 9.08 4.13
N ILE A 687 -17.99 10.21 3.85
CA ILE A 687 -17.48 11.56 4.09
C ILE A 687 -18.49 12.28 4.97
N LEU A 688 -18.10 12.66 6.19
CA LEU A 688 -18.93 13.37 7.14
C LEU A 688 -18.58 14.86 7.16
N ALA A 689 -19.60 15.69 7.07
CA ALA A 689 -19.44 17.13 7.09
C ALA A 689 -20.60 17.83 7.80
N ASP A 690 -20.32 19.05 8.31
CA ASP A 690 -21.36 19.94 8.84
C ASP A 690 -22.23 20.45 7.69
N ARG A 691 -23.55 20.26 7.82
CA ARG A 691 -24.53 20.70 6.84
C ARG A 691 -24.48 22.20 6.59
N THR A 692 -24.18 22.98 7.62
CA THR A 692 -24.15 24.45 7.55
C THR A 692 -22.86 25.02 7.03
N LYS A 693 -21.76 24.25 7.13
CA LYS A 693 -20.40 24.67 6.77
C LYS A 693 -19.61 23.54 6.12
N PRO A 694 -20.12 22.92 5.05
CA PRO A 694 -19.38 21.85 4.39
C PRO A 694 -18.13 22.39 3.72
N SER A 695 -17.10 21.54 3.62
CA SER A 695 -15.89 21.87 2.87
C SER A 695 -16.21 22.23 1.42
N GLN A 696 -15.54 23.25 0.88
CA GLN A 696 -15.65 23.59 -0.53
C GLN A 696 -15.29 22.43 -1.48
N PHE A 697 -14.47 21.46 -1.03
CA PHE A 697 -14.14 20.30 -1.86
C PHE A 697 -15.32 19.37 -2.11
N LEU A 698 -16.38 19.46 -1.29
CA LEU A 698 -17.57 18.65 -1.51
C LEU A 698 -18.39 19.10 -2.73
N SER A 699 -18.26 20.36 -3.15
CA SER A 699 -18.88 20.86 -4.39
C SER A 699 -18.13 20.42 -5.67
N ASP A 700 -16.94 19.88 -5.53
CA ASP A 700 -16.11 19.42 -6.66
C ASP A 700 -16.46 18.01 -7.13
N PHE A 701 -17.33 17.28 -6.42
CA PHE A 701 -17.77 15.96 -6.83
C PHE A 701 -18.81 16.02 -7.94
N GLU A 702 -18.69 15.16 -8.93
CA GLU A 702 -19.74 14.94 -9.92
C GLU A 702 -20.88 14.14 -9.25
N GLU A 703 -22.13 14.60 -9.40
CA GLU A 703 -23.33 13.99 -8.78
C GLU A 703 -23.46 12.48 -9.08
N LYS A 704 -23.01 12.05 -10.25
CA LYS A 704 -23.05 10.63 -10.64
C LYS A 704 -21.99 9.76 -9.95
N THR A 705 -21.00 10.34 -9.28
CA THR A 705 -19.89 9.61 -8.65
C THR A 705 -20.04 9.44 -7.14
N ILE A 706 -20.97 10.17 -6.53
CA ILE A 706 -21.16 10.19 -5.08
C ILE A 706 -22.67 10.29 -4.73
N VAL A 707 -23.05 9.73 -3.58
CA VAL A 707 -24.42 9.85 -3.03
C VAL A 707 -24.39 10.82 -1.86
N GLN A 708 -25.22 11.85 -1.89
CA GLN A 708 -25.37 12.80 -0.77
C GLN A 708 -26.60 12.44 0.05
N ARG A 709 -26.46 12.34 1.38
CA ARG A 709 -27.51 11.99 2.34
C ARG A 709 -27.58 12.93 3.54
#